data_0ae4f1edf1cc824adc93204d39f3b542
#
_entry.id   0ae4f1edf1cc824adc93204d39f3b542
#
_cell.length_a   1.000
_cell.length_b   1.000
_cell.length_c   1.000
_cell.angle_alpha   90.00
_cell.angle_beta   90.00
_cell.angle_gamma   90.00
#
_symmetry.space_group_name_H-M   'P 1'
#
loop_
_entity.id
_entity.type
_entity.pdbx_description
1 polymer ?
#
loop_
_entity_poly.entity_id
_entity_poly.type
_entity_poly.pdbx_seq_one_letter_code
_entity_poly.pdbx_strand_id
1 'polypeptide(L)'
;MVDSQALYQTKNPANELQIEDELIRHLTSGESQWVYRPELTTEELLWANFFAKLEANNVRHLADHPLTEQEKHQIKNQLNFVNFYEAAKWLAGENGIAKVQVQREDASLGTIRLEVIWRHNVAGGKSSYEVVNQVVTGGDAARQRRGDVTLLINGLPMIQIELKSRSHPYMDAFRQIRKYEQEGQFKGIFSSLQMFVVSNITDTRYIAAAKESKLNDRFLTKWVDKHNQAQPHLFDFAREVLSIPMAHQLVMQYSVIDDDKKALILLRPYQIHAIEAIREASRLRQSGYIWHTTGSGKTLTSYKVARNLLQIPSIEKTIFVIDRTDLDQQTTAAFLSYAENDMVDIDQTDDTQHLLKNLSSEDRRVVVTTIQKLNTLLRQFEEGLHEKFHQRVKNLNLAFVVDECHRAVTPERQRILEQFFVNSLWYGFTGTPIFKENKREQKGDLAQTTEEQYGPCLHEYTVKEAIHDRAVLGFQVEYQTTMPGWAEDEIEDEFYDDERHMLTVLDAILNKSKRKLGFQNGVGKTYEGLLTVKSIARAQAYYDLIQEVKAGQKSLTISESVKKVLPDFPKVAITYSVSENEESSFANQDYMSKSLEDYNAMFGTHFTLATLGSYNTDLNERLARKKDKYAFREEQLDLVIVVDRLLTGFDAPCLSTIFMDRQPMKPQHIIQAFSRTNRLFDEGKKFGQIVTFQTPGHFKEKVDEALSLYSNGGEFAVLAPTWLEEKAKFKEKVQQLLAIAPNPEMVPDLDVSSDAELKRFAKAFQEFDKLFASVQVYADYEQEDILKEIGLSLEDIENFSGQYQNVIEELRRRRKDDEGIEDTPFDIEYELESVRTDEINYHYIISLIQNLIDSKNQVIPDKEKKMVDNYIADLDKTNPKLSQLISKIWQEAQTNTQDYKGQSIAHKLDEMIDLTIREQVVSTARDWCVGEDELQFIVDNYRVGKDKQIGEKALVDTYDYTSYKENKGDQALNKLKYKKALKEDYMNMIAEEILPLRGR
;
A
#
# COMPACT_ATOMS: atom_id res chain seq x y z
N MET A 1 -23.76 -35.80 1.97
CA MET A 1 -24.32 -34.44 1.79
C MET A 1 -25.57 -34.40 2.67
N VAL A 2 -25.42 -34.02 3.93
CA VAL A 2 -26.54 -33.69 4.80
C VAL A 2 -26.88 -32.24 4.49
N ASP A 3 -28.15 -32.03 4.22
CA ASP A 3 -28.76 -30.80 3.74
C ASP A 3 -28.36 -29.61 4.58
N SER A 4 -27.39 -28.78 4.08
CA SER A 4 -26.90 -27.61 4.74
C SER A 4 -27.96 -26.48 4.85
N GLN A 5 -29.07 -26.60 4.10
CA GLN A 5 -30.19 -25.66 4.18
C GLN A 5 -31.09 -25.87 5.41
N ALA A 6 -31.08 -27.03 6.02
CA ALA A 6 -31.92 -27.32 7.19
C ALA A 6 -31.35 -26.73 8.51
N LEU A 7 -30.05 -26.43 8.58
CA LEU A 7 -29.40 -25.83 9.74
C LEU A 7 -29.62 -24.31 9.86
N TYR A 8 -30.07 -23.64 8.78
CA TYR A 8 -30.22 -22.19 8.73
C TYR A 8 -31.64 -21.68 9.05
N GLN A 9 -32.58 -22.54 9.44
CA GLN A 9 -33.94 -22.15 9.77
C GLN A 9 -34.21 -21.84 11.25
N THR A 10 -33.21 -21.79 12.11
CA THR A 10 -33.40 -21.37 13.48
C THR A 10 -33.29 -19.84 13.59
N LYS A 11 -34.40 -19.22 13.96
CA LYS A 11 -34.65 -17.84 14.41
C LYS A 11 -33.43 -16.91 14.33
N ASN A 12 -33.55 -15.79 13.57
CA ASN A 12 -32.61 -14.70 13.53
C ASN A 12 -32.04 -14.41 14.94
N PRO A 13 -30.72 -14.55 15.16
CA PRO A 13 -30.14 -14.07 16.40
C PRO A 13 -30.29 -12.54 16.40
N ALA A 14 -31.19 -12.05 17.24
CA ALA A 14 -31.52 -10.64 17.34
C ALA A 14 -30.48 -9.85 18.16
N ASN A 15 -29.45 -10.52 18.74
CA ASN A 15 -28.50 -9.89 19.64
C ASN A 15 -27.07 -10.45 19.42
N GLU A 16 -26.06 -9.57 19.51
CA GLU A 16 -24.63 -9.93 19.36
C GLU A 16 -24.22 -11.07 20.30
N LEU A 17 -24.69 -11.10 21.53
CA LEU A 17 -24.41 -12.18 22.49
C LEU A 17 -24.89 -13.57 22.02
N GLN A 18 -26.02 -13.62 21.31
CA GLN A 18 -26.50 -14.90 20.74
C GLN A 18 -25.60 -15.40 19.60
N ILE A 19 -25.03 -14.46 18.82
CA ILE A 19 -24.09 -14.79 17.75
C ILE A 19 -22.79 -15.31 18.35
N GLU A 20 -22.30 -14.72 19.43
CA GLU A 20 -21.12 -15.20 20.17
C GLU A 20 -21.34 -16.63 20.69
N ASP A 21 -22.46 -16.87 21.39
CA ASP A 21 -22.79 -18.20 21.92
C ASP A 21 -22.90 -19.26 20.81
N GLU A 22 -23.44 -18.90 19.66
CA GLU A 22 -23.56 -19.79 18.52
C GLU A 22 -22.19 -20.05 17.87
N LEU A 23 -21.36 -19.03 17.73
CA LEU A 23 -19.97 -19.18 17.26
C LEU A 23 -19.16 -20.08 18.21
N ILE A 24 -19.24 -19.84 19.51
CA ILE A 24 -18.53 -20.66 20.51
C ILE A 24 -19.00 -22.12 20.43
N ARG A 25 -20.31 -22.34 20.31
CA ARG A 25 -20.84 -23.71 20.15
C ARG A 25 -20.31 -24.36 18.87
N HIS A 26 -20.22 -23.61 17.80
CA HIS A 26 -19.67 -24.09 16.52
C HIS A 26 -18.18 -24.45 16.66
N LEU A 27 -17.38 -23.60 17.29
CA LEU A 27 -15.95 -23.80 17.50
C LEU A 27 -15.64 -24.95 18.47
N THR A 28 -16.54 -25.25 19.42
CA THR A 28 -16.35 -26.32 20.43
C THR A 28 -16.96 -27.65 20.04
N SER A 29 -17.62 -27.74 18.89
CA SER A 29 -18.26 -28.96 18.39
C SER A 29 -17.64 -29.45 17.08
N GLY A 30 -17.92 -30.70 16.73
CA GLY A 30 -17.47 -31.33 15.50
C GLY A 30 -15.94 -31.48 15.43
N GLU A 31 -15.35 -31.09 14.31
CA GLU A 31 -13.90 -31.25 14.05
C GLU A 31 -13.03 -30.13 14.65
N SER A 32 -13.63 -29.01 15.02
CA SER A 32 -12.87 -27.83 15.49
C SER A 32 -12.27 -28.01 16.87
N GLN A 33 -13.01 -28.55 17.80
CA GLN A 33 -12.58 -29.00 19.14
C GLN A 33 -11.82 -27.98 19.99
N TRP A 34 -12.17 -26.69 19.87
CA TRP A 34 -11.70 -25.69 20.82
C TRP A 34 -12.28 -25.95 22.21
N VAL A 35 -11.54 -25.62 23.27
CA VAL A 35 -12.00 -25.73 24.64
C VAL A 35 -12.53 -24.37 25.10
N TYR A 36 -13.83 -24.28 25.39
CA TYR A 36 -14.43 -23.08 25.93
C TYR A 36 -14.07 -22.87 27.40
N ARG A 37 -13.61 -21.65 27.73
CA ARG A 37 -13.13 -21.26 29.06
C ARG A 37 -13.90 -20.01 29.56
N PRO A 38 -15.17 -20.17 29.96
CA PRO A 38 -16.03 -19.05 30.38
C PRO A 38 -15.54 -18.34 31.65
N GLU A 39 -14.70 -18.99 32.44
CA GLU A 39 -14.14 -18.42 33.68
C GLU A 39 -13.00 -17.42 33.41
N LEU A 40 -12.41 -17.38 32.22
CA LEU A 40 -11.28 -16.50 31.87
C LEU A 40 -11.79 -15.15 31.40
N THR A 41 -12.28 -14.31 32.30
CA THR A 41 -12.96 -13.04 32.00
C THR A 41 -12.09 -11.79 32.21
N THR A 42 -10.90 -11.93 32.78
CA THR A 42 -9.97 -10.81 33.01
C THR A 42 -8.56 -11.14 32.53
N GLU A 43 -7.76 -10.09 32.33
CA GLU A 43 -6.36 -10.24 31.89
C GLU A 43 -5.53 -11.05 32.92
N GLU A 44 -5.79 -10.88 34.22
CA GLU A 44 -5.10 -11.62 35.27
C GLU A 44 -5.39 -13.12 35.18
N LEU A 45 -6.64 -13.51 34.90
CA LEU A 45 -7.02 -14.90 34.71
C LEU A 45 -6.39 -15.49 33.42
N LEU A 46 -6.28 -14.71 32.37
CA LEU A 46 -5.56 -15.12 31.16
C LEU A 46 -4.07 -15.37 31.46
N TRP A 47 -3.41 -14.47 32.20
CA TRP A 47 -2.02 -14.68 32.61
C TRP A 47 -1.86 -15.94 33.48
N ALA A 48 -2.77 -16.18 34.44
CA ALA A 48 -2.75 -17.38 35.24
C ALA A 48 -2.88 -18.66 34.37
N ASN A 49 -3.81 -18.67 33.42
CA ASN A 49 -3.97 -19.76 32.47
C ASN A 49 -2.70 -19.96 31.61
N PHE A 50 -2.13 -18.89 31.09
CA PHE A 50 -0.88 -18.94 30.33
C PHE A 50 0.26 -19.56 31.12
N PHE A 51 0.47 -19.14 32.40
CA PHE A 51 1.53 -19.71 33.22
C PHE A 51 1.31 -21.19 33.52
N ALA A 52 0.06 -21.60 33.79
CA ALA A 52 -0.25 -23.00 33.97
C ALA A 52 0.11 -23.86 32.75
N LYS A 53 -0.17 -23.36 31.52
CA LYS A 53 0.21 -24.04 30.28
C LYS A 53 1.71 -24.04 30.07
N LEU A 54 2.36 -22.91 30.33
CA LEU A 54 3.83 -22.77 30.20
C LEU A 54 4.54 -23.77 31.12
N GLU A 55 4.15 -23.85 32.36
CA GLU A 55 4.73 -24.81 33.34
C GLU A 55 4.47 -26.27 32.93
N ALA A 56 3.26 -26.59 32.52
CA ALA A 56 2.89 -27.94 32.07
C ALA A 56 3.72 -28.37 30.83
N ASN A 57 3.99 -27.47 29.89
CA ASN A 57 4.78 -27.75 28.71
C ASN A 57 6.29 -27.84 28.97
N ASN A 58 6.77 -27.29 30.11
CA ASN A 58 8.19 -27.17 30.43
C ASN A 58 8.62 -27.91 31.72
N VAL A 59 7.90 -28.93 32.12
CA VAL A 59 8.20 -29.69 33.37
C VAL A 59 9.68 -30.10 33.45
N ARG A 60 10.28 -30.56 32.33
CA ARG A 60 11.70 -30.96 32.31
C ARG A 60 12.66 -29.79 32.50
N HIS A 61 12.33 -28.62 31.96
CA HIS A 61 13.18 -27.42 32.08
C HIS A 61 13.04 -26.76 33.45
N LEU A 62 11.88 -26.90 34.07
CA LEU A 62 11.61 -26.41 35.43
C LEU A 62 12.16 -27.32 36.55
N ALA A 63 12.44 -28.60 36.26
CA ALA A 63 13.05 -29.56 37.20
C ALA A 63 12.39 -29.53 38.58
N ASP A 64 11.07 -29.63 38.63
CA ASP A 64 10.21 -29.56 39.81
C ASP A 64 10.26 -28.23 40.62
N HIS A 65 10.84 -27.17 40.07
CA HIS A 65 10.84 -25.83 40.64
C HIS A 65 9.85 -24.91 39.88
N PRO A 66 8.61 -24.73 40.31
CA PRO A 66 7.63 -23.87 39.63
C PRO A 66 8.11 -22.42 39.58
N LEU A 67 7.49 -21.61 38.70
CA LEU A 67 7.83 -20.19 38.52
C LEU A 67 7.40 -19.37 39.71
N THR A 68 8.31 -18.54 40.24
CA THR A 68 7.98 -17.55 41.25
C THR A 68 7.25 -16.33 40.66
N GLU A 69 6.64 -15.49 41.47
CA GLU A 69 5.95 -14.26 40.99
C GLU A 69 6.94 -13.29 40.34
N GLN A 70 8.17 -13.21 40.83
CA GLN A 70 9.22 -12.36 40.19
C GLN A 70 9.60 -12.90 38.81
N GLU A 71 9.72 -14.21 38.66
CA GLU A 71 9.99 -14.85 37.37
C GLU A 71 8.83 -14.71 36.39
N LYS A 72 7.58 -14.84 36.87
CA LYS A 72 6.38 -14.54 36.08
C LYS A 72 6.35 -13.09 35.63
N HIS A 73 6.79 -12.15 36.47
CA HIS A 73 6.90 -10.74 36.08
C HIS A 73 7.95 -10.51 34.99
N GLN A 74 9.10 -11.20 35.02
CA GLN A 74 10.09 -11.16 33.91
C GLN A 74 9.46 -11.63 32.60
N ILE A 75 8.67 -12.70 32.63
CA ILE A 75 7.98 -13.24 31.44
C ILE A 75 6.94 -12.24 30.90
N LYS A 76 6.13 -11.66 31.79
CA LYS A 76 5.13 -10.64 31.40
C LYS A 76 5.79 -9.46 30.69
N ASN A 77 6.94 -9.00 31.16
CA ASN A 77 7.67 -7.90 30.54
C ASN A 77 8.22 -8.28 29.15
N GLN A 78 8.65 -9.53 28.94
CA GLN A 78 9.12 -10.00 27.62
C GLN A 78 7.95 -10.15 26.62
N LEU A 79 6.76 -10.51 27.09
CA LEU A 79 5.58 -10.72 26.27
C LEU A 79 4.69 -9.48 26.11
N ASN A 80 5.11 -8.34 26.64
CA ASN A 80 4.47 -7.06 26.40
C ASN A 80 5.13 -6.36 25.19
N PHE A 81 4.73 -6.74 24.00
CA PHE A 81 5.30 -6.26 22.76
C PHE A 81 4.90 -4.82 22.45
N VAL A 82 5.81 -4.04 21.88
CA VAL A 82 5.58 -2.65 21.47
C VAL A 82 4.56 -2.56 20.32
N ASN A 83 4.57 -3.58 19.46
CA ASN A 83 3.68 -3.71 18.32
C ASN A 83 3.56 -5.18 17.88
N PHE A 84 2.57 -5.48 17.03
CA PHE A 84 2.30 -6.82 16.54
C PHE A 84 3.39 -7.40 15.62
N TYR A 85 4.20 -6.55 14.98
CA TYR A 85 5.36 -6.99 14.21
C TYR A 85 6.41 -7.63 15.12
N GLU A 86 6.73 -7.01 16.26
CA GLU A 86 7.66 -7.58 17.23
C GLU A 86 7.12 -8.88 17.85
N ALA A 87 5.82 -8.95 18.10
CA ALA A 87 5.16 -10.18 18.53
C ALA A 87 5.30 -11.29 17.49
N ALA A 88 5.04 -10.99 16.21
CA ALA A 88 5.20 -11.94 15.11
C ALA A 88 6.65 -12.42 14.96
N LYS A 89 7.60 -11.52 15.10
CA LYS A 89 9.03 -11.82 15.08
C LYS A 89 9.43 -12.78 16.21
N TRP A 90 8.96 -12.51 17.42
CA TRP A 90 9.17 -13.42 18.55
C TRP A 90 8.50 -14.78 18.34
N LEU A 91 7.26 -14.81 17.79
CA LEU A 91 6.54 -16.04 17.46
C LEU A 91 7.22 -16.88 16.38
N ALA A 92 7.96 -16.29 15.46
CA ALA A 92 8.77 -17.03 14.49
C ALA A 92 9.80 -17.93 15.19
N GLY A 93 10.39 -17.45 16.28
CA GLY A 93 11.19 -18.20 17.21
C GLY A 93 12.47 -18.81 16.63
N GLU A 94 13.28 -19.38 17.49
CA GLU A 94 14.45 -20.19 17.08
C GLU A 94 13.96 -21.60 16.68
N ASN A 95 14.27 -22.02 15.49
CA ASN A 95 13.82 -23.30 14.93
C ASN A 95 12.30 -23.53 14.99
N GLY A 96 11.51 -22.43 14.81
CA GLY A 96 10.06 -22.48 14.85
C GLY A 96 9.48 -22.70 16.24
N ILE A 97 10.23 -22.38 17.27
CA ILE A 97 9.80 -22.47 18.68
C ILE A 97 9.99 -21.11 19.32
N ALA A 98 8.91 -20.45 19.68
CA ALA A 98 8.93 -19.23 20.46
C ALA A 98 9.27 -19.54 21.93
N LYS A 99 10.23 -18.85 22.48
CA LYS A 99 10.76 -19.10 23.84
C LYS A 99 10.82 -17.82 24.63
N VAL A 100 10.69 -17.96 25.96
CA VAL A 100 11.00 -16.90 26.92
C VAL A 100 12.24 -17.29 27.74
N GLN A 101 13.06 -16.34 28.05
CA GLN A 101 14.25 -16.53 28.88
C GLN A 101 13.96 -16.05 30.29
N VAL A 102 14.22 -16.88 31.29
CA VAL A 102 13.96 -16.58 32.69
C VAL A 102 15.25 -16.73 33.47
N GLN A 103 15.66 -15.67 34.14
CA GLN A 103 16.69 -15.76 35.17
C GLN A 103 16.01 -16.21 36.45
N ARG A 104 16.40 -17.42 36.95
CA ARG A 104 15.80 -17.99 38.13
C ARG A 104 16.14 -17.17 39.35
N GLU A 105 15.19 -17.03 40.26
CA GLU A 105 15.38 -16.32 41.53
C GLU A 105 16.40 -17.03 42.40
N ASP A 106 16.41 -18.35 42.40
CA ASP A 106 17.52 -19.17 42.95
C ASP A 106 18.67 -19.17 41.95
N ALA A 107 19.73 -18.45 42.29
CA ALA A 107 20.91 -18.30 41.43
C ALA A 107 21.59 -19.66 41.08
N SER A 108 21.38 -20.71 41.86
CA SER A 108 21.90 -22.05 41.58
C SER A 108 21.24 -22.71 40.37
N LEU A 109 20.02 -22.31 40.05
CA LEU A 109 19.27 -22.81 38.88
C LEU A 109 19.60 -22.06 37.57
N GLY A 110 20.35 -20.95 37.66
CA GLY A 110 20.82 -20.19 36.50
C GLY A 110 19.74 -19.55 35.65
N THR A 111 19.98 -19.45 34.34
CA THR A 111 19.05 -18.92 33.37
C THR A 111 18.47 -20.04 32.52
N ILE A 112 17.17 -20.14 32.43
CA ILE A 112 16.48 -21.17 31.63
C ILE A 112 15.72 -20.56 30.46
N ARG A 113 15.49 -21.36 29.40
CA ARG A 113 14.63 -20.99 28.28
C ARG A 113 13.43 -21.91 28.26
N LEU A 114 12.25 -21.31 28.35
CA LEU A 114 10.97 -22.04 28.34
C LEU A 114 10.33 -21.95 26.97
N GLU A 115 9.88 -23.08 26.47
CA GLU A 115 9.18 -23.21 25.20
C GLU A 115 7.72 -22.79 25.37
N VAL A 116 7.25 -21.83 24.54
CA VAL A 116 5.90 -21.24 24.65
C VAL A 116 4.98 -21.76 23.54
N ILE A 117 5.41 -21.63 22.30
CA ILE A 117 4.60 -21.99 21.14
C ILE A 117 5.47 -22.66 20.07
N TRP A 118 4.91 -23.66 19.39
CA TRP A 118 5.57 -24.41 18.31
C TRP A 118 4.86 -24.15 16.99
N ARG A 119 5.56 -23.55 16.04
CA ARG A 119 5.03 -23.17 14.72
C ARG A 119 4.46 -24.34 13.92
N HIS A 120 5.10 -25.50 14.01
CA HIS A 120 4.78 -26.68 13.20
C HIS A 120 4.05 -27.80 13.96
N ASN A 121 3.88 -27.67 15.27
CA ASN A 121 3.20 -28.68 16.09
C ASN A 121 1.69 -28.36 16.17
N VAL A 122 1.01 -28.49 15.04
CA VAL A 122 -0.43 -28.30 14.96
C VAL A 122 -1.13 -29.55 15.49
N ALA A 123 -1.97 -29.40 16.52
CA ALA A 123 -2.72 -30.47 17.17
C ALA A 123 -1.84 -31.67 17.63
N GLY A 124 -0.54 -31.52 17.75
CA GLY A 124 0.43 -32.55 18.07
C GLY A 124 0.63 -32.83 19.57
N GLY A 125 -0.29 -32.42 20.43
CA GLY A 125 -0.27 -32.69 21.89
C GLY A 125 0.53 -31.71 22.75
N LYS A 126 1.32 -30.81 22.15
CA LYS A 126 2.04 -29.72 22.84
C LYS A 126 1.33 -28.38 22.73
N SER A 127 0.32 -28.27 21.88
CA SER A 127 -0.48 -27.06 21.71
C SER A 127 -1.87 -27.26 22.31
N SER A 128 -2.30 -26.34 23.15
CA SER A 128 -3.66 -26.22 23.66
C SER A 128 -4.40 -25.11 22.92
N TYR A 129 -5.68 -25.32 22.68
CA TYR A 129 -6.54 -24.44 21.91
C TYR A 129 -7.77 -24.11 22.74
N GLU A 130 -7.93 -22.84 23.08
CA GLU A 130 -8.99 -22.39 23.99
C GLU A 130 -9.73 -21.19 23.36
N VAL A 131 -11.03 -21.11 23.61
CA VAL A 131 -11.85 -19.96 23.23
C VAL A 131 -12.40 -19.29 24.48
N VAL A 132 -12.29 -17.98 24.53
CA VAL A 132 -12.81 -17.11 25.58
C VAL A 132 -13.65 -15.99 24.97
N ASN A 133 -14.56 -15.43 25.72
CA ASN A 133 -15.37 -14.30 25.27
C ASN A 133 -15.55 -13.27 26.39
N GLN A 134 -15.95 -12.06 26.01
CA GLN A 134 -16.26 -10.95 26.90
C GLN A 134 -15.13 -10.64 27.90
N VAL A 135 -13.87 -10.84 27.49
CA VAL A 135 -12.72 -10.57 28.34
C VAL A 135 -12.58 -9.06 28.53
N VAL A 136 -12.52 -8.62 29.79
CA VAL A 136 -12.33 -7.22 30.14
C VAL A 136 -10.87 -6.85 29.93
N THR A 137 -10.62 -5.87 29.06
CA THR A 137 -9.32 -5.26 28.79
C THR A 137 -9.27 -3.83 29.32
N GLY A 138 -8.07 -3.34 29.66
CA GLY A 138 -7.85 -2.00 30.18
C GLY A 138 -7.67 -2.01 31.71
N GLY A 139 -6.47 -1.57 32.17
CA GLY A 139 -6.16 -1.40 33.59
C GLY A 139 -6.88 -0.18 34.20
N ASP A 140 -6.61 0.08 35.50
CA ASP A 140 -7.28 1.10 36.33
C ASP A 140 -7.33 2.54 35.77
N ALA A 141 -6.51 2.85 34.75
CA ALA A 141 -6.44 4.18 34.13
C ALA A 141 -7.10 4.27 32.75
N ALA A 142 -7.49 3.14 32.14
CA ALA A 142 -8.08 3.08 30.81
C ALA A 142 -9.59 2.77 30.89
N ARG A 143 -10.35 3.22 29.90
CA ARG A 143 -11.76 2.89 29.77
C ARG A 143 -11.87 1.38 29.52
N GLN A 144 -12.50 0.64 30.45
CA GLN A 144 -12.70 -0.80 30.33
C GLN A 144 -13.51 -1.13 29.08
N ARG A 145 -13.04 -2.09 28.30
CA ARG A 145 -13.69 -2.63 27.10
C ARG A 145 -13.82 -4.15 27.23
N ARG A 146 -14.72 -4.72 26.45
CA ARG A 146 -14.90 -6.17 26.35
C ARG A 146 -14.76 -6.56 24.88
N GLY A 147 -13.86 -7.47 24.59
CA GLY A 147 -13.76 -8.10 23.28
C GLY A 147 -14.76 -9.23 23.14
N ASP A 148 -15.38 -9.39 21.98
CA ASP A 148 -16.47 -10.37 21.81
C ASP A 148 -15.94 -11.79 21.97
N VAL A 149 -15.07 -12.27 21.05
CA VAL A 149 -14.49 -13.63 21.13
C VAL A 149 -12.99 -13.58 20.86
N THR A 150 -12.22 -14.27 21.70
CA THR A 150 -10.77 -14.41 21.52
C THR A 150 -10.34 -15.86 21.49
N LEU A 151 -9.51 -16.23 20.53
CA LEU A 151 -8.93 -17.57 20.40
C LEU A 151 -7.51 -17.58 20.95
N LEU A 152 -7.24 -18.53 21.84
CA LEU A 152 -5.95 -18.66 22.51
C LEU A 152 -5.22 -19.92 22.03
N ILE A 153 -3.91 -19.80 21.80
CA ILE A 153 -3.02 -20.94 21.59
C ILE A 153 -2.00 -20.95 22.73
N ASN A 154 -1.95 -22.06 23.48
CA ASN A 154 -1.14 -22.17 24.70
C ASN A 154 -1.38 -21.04 25.70
N GLY A 155 -2.62 -20.57 25.80
CA GLY A 155 -3.03 -19.48 26.69
C GLY A 155 -2.70 -18.07 26.17
N LEU A 156 -2.02 -17.90 25.01
CA LEU A 156 -1.76 -16.60 24.40
C LEU A 156 -2.88 -16.21 23.43
N PRO A 157 -3.44 -15.01 23.51
CA PRO A 157 -4.36 -14.46 22.52
C PRO A 157 -3.71 -14.40 21.14
N MET A 158 -4.29 -15.07 20.14
CA MET A 158 -3.78 -15.12 18.78
C MET A 158 -4.74 -14.51 17.77
N ILE A 159 -6.04 -14.66 17.97
CA ILE A 159 -7.08 -14.19 17.07
C ILE A 159 -8.15 -13.47 17.88
N GLN A 160 -8.45 -12.22 17.53
CA GLN A 160 -9.56 -11.46 18.08
C GLN A 160 -10.68 -11.39 17.06
N ILE A 161 -11.90 -11.69 17.48
CA ILE A 161 -13.10 -11.67 16.64
C ILE A 161 -14.06 -10.64 17.21
N GLU A 162 -14.48 -9.69 16.38
CA GLU A 162 -15.49 -8.69 16.71
C GLU A 162 -16.73 -8.91 15.84
N LEU A 163 -17.87 -8.92 16.47
CA LEU A 163 -19.14 -9.30 15.88
C LEU A 163 -20.12 -8.13 15.88
N LYS A 164 -20.93 -8.07 14.85
CA LYS A 164 -22.09 -7.18 14.76
C LYS A 164 -23.32 -7.96 14.36
N SER A 165 -24.50 -7.47 14.74
CA SER A 165 -25.75 -8.03 14.28
C SER A 165 -25.89 -7.86 12.75
N ARG A 166 -26.79 -8.62 12.12
CA ARG A 166 -27.03 -8.56 10.66
C ARG A 166 -27.47 -7.19 10.16
N SER A 167 -28.05 -6.37 11.03
CA SER A 167 -28.49 -5.01 10.71
C SER A 167 -27.36 -4.02 10.56
N HIS A 168 -26.16 -4.34 11.09
CA HIS A 168 -24.97 -3.48 11.02
C HIS A 168 -23.99 -3.96 9.96
N PRO A 169 -23.26 -3.06 9.28
CA PRO A 169 -22.16 -3.45 8.42
C PRO A 169 -21.01 -4.02 9.24
N TYR A 170 -20.29 -5.02 8.69
CA TYR A 170 -19.08 -5.55 9.35
C TYR A 170 -18.01 -4.47 9.57
N MET A 171 -18.06 -3.36 8.83
CA MET A 171 -17.17 -2.22 9.01
C MET A 171 -17.28 -1.59 10.39
N ASP A 172 -18.43 -1.67 11.06
CA ASP A 172 -18.57 -1.18 12.43
C ASP A 172 -17.73 -2.01 13.41
N ALA A 173 -17.63 -3.32 13.19
CA ALA A 173 -16.72 -4.17 13.95
C ALA A 173 -15.25 -3.79 13.67
N PHE A 174 -14.90 -3.46 12.44
CA PHE A 174 -13.55 -3.01 12.09
C PHE A 174 -13.20 -1.67 12.75
N ARG A 175 -14.11 -0.70 12.74
CA ARG A 175 -13.95 0.58 13.44
C ARG A 175 -13.78 0.37 14.94
N GLN A 176 -14.48 -0.61 15.51
CA GLN A 176 -14.35 -0.97 16.92
C GLN A 176 -12.94 -1.49 17.23
N ILE A 177 -12.37 -2.36 16.39
CA ILE A 177 -10.98 -2.82 16.51
C ILE A 177 -9.99 -1.66 16.44
N ARG A 178 -10.12 -0.76 15.46
CA ARG A 178 -9.28 0.43 15.35
C ARG A 178 -9.33 1.28 16.59
N LYS A 179 -10.52 1.52 17.13
CA LYS A 179 -10.73 2.25 18.39
C LYS A 179 -10.08 1.57 19.58
N TYR A 180 -10.20 0.24 19.70
CA TYR A 180 -9.57 -0.53 20.77
C TYR A 180 -8.05 -0.42 20.71
N GLU A 181 -7.47 -0.50 19.54
CA GLU A 181 -6.02 -0.34 19.34
C GLU A 181 -5.57 1.08 19.71
N GLN A 182 -6.28 2.11 19.24
CA GLN A 182 -6.01 3.52 19.57
C GLN A 182 -6.11 3.80 21.07
N GLU A 183 -7.08 3.21 21.77
CA GLU A 183 -7.24 3.29 23.21
C GLU A 183 -6.20 2.44 23.98
N GLY A 184 -5.37 1.66 23.28
CA GLY A 184 -4.31 0.84 23.87
C GLY A 184 -4.83 -0.42 24.58
N GLN A 185 -5.97 -0.96 24.17
CA GLN A 185 -6.56 -2.16 24.76
C GLN A 185 -5.79 -3.45 24.42
N PHE A 186 -5.06 -3.46 23.31
CA PHE A 186 -4.25 -4.60 22.87
C PHE A 186 -2.80 -4.55 23.40
N LYS A 187 -2.65 -4.29 24.70
CA LYS A 187 -1.37 -4.33 25.44
C LYS A 187 -1.30 -5.57 26.33
N GLY A 188 -0.21 -5.73 27.09
CA GLY A 188 -0.03 -6.89 27.95
C GLY A 188 -0.11 -8.19 27.17
N ILE A 189 -0.90 -9.16 27.64
CA ILE A 189 -1.05 -10.45 26.98
C ILE A 189 -1.66 -10.35 25.56
N PHE A 190 -2.52 -9.34 25.32
CA PHE A 190 -3.14 -9.11 24.02
C PHE A 190 -2.17 -8.56 22.95
N SER A 191 -0.99 -8.12 23.35
CA SER A 191 0.04 -7.70 22.38
C SER A 191 0.55 -8.85 21.50
N SER A 192 0.23 -10.11 21.82
CA SER A 192 0.54 -11.30 21.04
C SER A 192 -0.41 -11.58 19.87
N LEU A 193 -1.52 -10.85 19.76
CA LEU A 193 -2.50 -11.03 18.67
C LEU A 193 -1.84 -10.97 17.29
N GLN A 194 -2.28 -11.84 16.39
CA GLN A 194 -1.78 -11.94 15.03
C GLN A 194 -2.86 -11.67 13.98
N MET A 195 -4.11 -11.88 14.31
CA MET A 195 -5.22 -11.74 13.37
C MET A 195 -6.43 -11.09 14.03
N PHE A 196 -7.05 -10.17 13.29
CA PHE A 196 -8.38 -9.66 13.58
C PHE A 196 -9.40 -10.24 12.62
N VAL A 197 -10.55 -10.62 13.11
CA VAL A 197 -11.71 -11.08 12.33
C VAL A 197 -12.88 -10.17 12.65
N VAL A 198 -13.58 -9.72 11.63
CA VAL A 198 -14.78 -8.89 11.74
C VAL A 198 -15.93 -9.53 10.97
N SER A 199 -17.10 -9.56 11.57
CA SER A 199 -18.26 -10.20 10.95
C SER A 199 -19.58 -9.56 11.39
N ASN A 200 -20.56 -9.57 10.45
CA ASN A 200 -21.97 -9.36 10.75
C ASN A 200 -22.82 -10.60 10.41
N ILE A 201 -22.23 -11.79 10.53
CA ILE A 201 -22.77 -13.10 10.15
C ILE A 201 -22.73 -13.35 8.64
N THR A 202 -23.24 -12.43 7.83
CA THR A 202 -23.39 -12.59 6.37
C THR A 202 -22.13 -12.22 5.61
N ASP A 203 -21.29 -11.35 6.18
CA ASP A 203 -19.99 -10.96 5.61
C ASP A 203 -18.92 -10.99 6.69
N THR A 204 -17.95 -11.87 6.49
CA THR A 204 -16.81 -12.08 7.41
C THR A 204 -15.53 -11.76 6.69
N ARG A 205 -14.65 -11.02 7.35
CA ARG A 205 -13.34 -10.59 6.87
C ARG A 205 -12.28 -10.84 7.92
N TYR A 206 -11.04 -10.97 7.47
CA TYR A 206 -9.90 -11.00 8.36
C TYR A 206 -8.79 -10.07 7.88
N ILE A 207 -7.94 -9.67 8.81
CA ILE A 207 -6.78 -8.81 8.56
C ILE A 207 -5.68 -9.17 9.54
N ALA A 208 -4.42 -8.98 9.16
CA ALA A 208 -3.29 -9.09 10.08
C ALA A 208 -3.40 -8.03 11.19
N ALA A 209 -3.06 -8.41 12.41
CA ALA A 209 -3.00 -7.47 13.52
C ALA A 209 -1.93 -6.40 13.25
N ALA A 210 -2.32 -5.15 13.37
CA ALA A 210 -1.48 -3.98 13.12
C ALA A 210 -1.90 -2.82 14.02
N LYS A 211 -1.05 -1.81 14.17
CA LYS A 211 -1.43 -0.56 14.83
C LYS A 211 -2.51 0.17 14.02
N GLU A 212 -3.32 0.97 14.71
CA GLU A 212 -4.44 1.71 14.10
C GLU A 212 -4.05 2.44 12.82
N SER A 213 -2.94 3.16 12.82
CA SER A 213 -2.42 3.89 11.65
C SER A 213 -2.09 3.03 10.43
N LYS A 214 -1.97 1.71 10.59
CA LYS A 214 -1.72 0.72 9.53
C LYS A 214 -2.93 -0.17 9.25
N LEU A 215 -3.99 -0.09 10.05
CA LEU A 215 -5.25 -0.81 9.82
C LEU A 215 -6.06 -0.08 8.74
N ASN A 216 -6.01 -0.63 7.53
CA ASN A 216 -6.72 -0.12 6.37
C ASN A 216 -7.76 -1.15 5.92
N ASP A 217 -9.00 -0.72 5.72
CA ASP A 217 -10.15 -1.55 5.31
C ASP A 217 -9.93 -2.26 3.97
N ARG A 218 -9.11 -1.71 3.07
CA ARG A 218 -8.74 -2.33 1.79
C ARG A 218 -7.95 -3.62 1.93
N PHE A 219 -7.34 -3.86 3.09
CA PHE A 219 -6.65 -5.10 3.38
C PHE A 219 -7.54 -6.15 4.06
N LEU A 220 -8.79 -5.80 4.37
CA LEU A 220 -9.78 -6.75 4.85
C LEU A 220 -10.05 -7.81 3.79
N THR A 221 -9.71 -9.04 4.11
CA THR A 221 -9.69 -10.16 3.16
C THR A 221 -10.92 -11.05 3.39
N LYS A 222 -11.63 -11.40 2.32
CA LYS A 222 -12.62 -12.49 2.30
C LYS A 222 -11.91 -13.83 2.22
N TRP A 223 -12.50 -14.84 2.82
CA TRP A 223 -12.12 -16.21 2.53
C TRP A 223 -12.76 -16.67 1.23
N VAL A 224 -11.99 -17.34 0.38
CA VAL A 224 -12.46 -18.04 -0.83
C VAL A 224 -11.98 -19.49 -0.76
N ASP A 225 -12.72 -20.39 -1.35
CA ASP A 225 -12.31 -21.78 -1.49
C ASP A 225 -11.26 -21.95 -2.62
N LYS A 226 -10.83 -23.18 -2.85
CA LYS A 226 -9.83 -23.52 -3.90
C LYS A 226 -10.31 -23.24 -5.33
N HIS A 227 -11.58 -22.93 -5.53
CA HIS A 227 -12.19 -22.55 -6.81
C HIS A 227 -12.51 -21.05 -6.87
N ASN A 228 -11.92 -20.25 -5.97
CA ASN A 228 -12.13 -18.81 -5.82
C ASN A 228 -13.59 -18.42 -5.53
N GLN A 229 -14.39 -19.34 -4.96
CA GLN A 229 -15.76 -19.06 -4.54
C GLN A 229 -15.75 -18.46 -3.12
N ALA A 230 -16.34 -17.30 -2.96
CA ALA A 230 -16.37 -16.59 -1.69
C ALA A 230 -17.16 -17.36 -0.63
N GLN A 231 -16.62 -17.44 0.59
CA GLN A 231 -17.21 -18.02 1.78
C GLN A 231 -17.43 -16.92 2.84
N PRO A 232 -18.38 -16.00 2.62
CA PRO A 232 -18.52 -14.84 3.47
C PRO A 232 -19.25 -15.12 4.78
N HIS A 233 -20.02 -16.19 4.87
CA HIS A 233 -20.83 -16.47 6.04
C HIS A 233 -19.97 -16.89 7.24
N LEU A 234 -20.24 -16.34 8.43
CA LEU A 234 -19.44 -16.54 9.65
C LEU A 234 -19.17 -18.02 9.99
N PHE A 235 -20.17 -18.88 9.89
CA PHE A 235 -20.01 -20.28 10.28
C PHE A 235 -19.27 -21.11 9.23
N ASP A 236 -19.35 -20.76 7.96
CA ASP A 236 -18.52 -21.35 6.91
C ASP A 236 -17.07 -20.91 7.08
N PHE A 237 -16.84 -19.63 7.33
CA PHE A 237 -15.52 -19.11 7.68
C PHE A 237 -14.96 -19.80 8.95
N ALA A 238 -15.77 -19.96 9.99
CA ALA A 238 -15.34 -20.62 11.22
C ALA A 238 -14.93 -22.08 10.97
N ARG A 239 -15.66 -22.80 10.13
CA ARG A 239 -15.35 -24.19 9.78
C ARG A 239 -14.04 -24.29 8.98
N GLU A 240 -13.84 -23.41 8.01
CA GLU A 240 -12.68 -23.50 7.11
C GLU A 240 -11.43 -22.83 7.65
N VAL A 241 -11.58 -21.69 8.34
CA VAL A 241 -10.46 -20.82 8.76
C VAL A 241 -10.18 -20.93 10.25
N LEU A 242 -11.22 -20.95 11.09
CA LEU A 242 -11.06 -21.01 12.54
C LEU A 242 -11.03 -22.44 13.10
N SER A 243 -11.09 -23.47 12.26
CA SER A 243 -10.76 -24.84 12.67
C SER A 243 -9.32 -24.91 13.18
N ILE A 244 -9.07 -25.78 14.14
CA ILE A 244 -7.77 -25.85 14.81
C ILE A 244 -6.58 -25.97 13.83
N PRO A 245 -6.57 -26.88 12.83
CA PRO A 245 -5.43 -26.94 11.93
C PRO A 245 -5.21 -25.60 11.18
N MET A 246 -6.25 -25.06 10.55
CA MET A 246 -6.13 -23.89 9.72
C MET A 246 -5.89 -22.62 10.54
N ALA A 247 -6.57 -22.43 11.68
CA ALA A 247 -6.35 -21.26 12.55
C ALA A 247 -4.90 -21.16 13.01
N HIS A 248 -4.30 -22.26 13.46
CA HIS A 248 -2.89 -22.31 13.83
C HIS A 248 -1.98 -22.03 12.62
N GLN A 249 -2.25 -22.71 11.51
CA GLN A 249 -1.45 -22.56 10.29
C GLN A 249 -1.51 -21.13 9.76
N LEU A 250 -2.67 -20.50 9.77
CA LEU A 250 -2.85 -19.14 9.26
C LEU A 250 -2.02 -18.13 10.04
N VAL A 251 -2.09 -18.15 11.36
CA VAL A 251 -1.35 -17.21 12.19
C VAL A 251 0.14 -17.52 12.32
N MET A 252 0.54 -18.80 12.15
CA MET A 252 1.92 -19.22 12.39
C MET A 252 2.68 -19.60 11.11
N GLN A 253 2.03 -20.22 10.12
CA GLN A 253 2.69 -20.76 8.92
C GLN A 253 2.38 -19.96 7.67
N TYR A 254 1.12 -19.49 7.48
CA TYR A 254 0.69 -18.67 6.35
C TYR A 254 0.79 -17.18 6.65
N SER A 255 1.71 -16.84 7.51
CA SER A 255 2.12 -15.46 7.81
C SER A 255 3.53 -15.19 7.30
N VAL A 256 3.82 -13.94 6.96
CA VAL A 256 5.13 -13.44 6.55
C VAL A 256 5.44 -12.18 7.34
N ILE A 257 6.66 -12.08 7.81
CA ILE A 257 7.18 -10.91 8.51
C ILE A 257 7.97 -10.10 7.50
N ASP A 258 7.47 -8.94 7.14
CA ASP A 258 8.16 -8.01 6.24
C ASP A 258 9.00 -7.06 7.09
N ASP A 259 10.31 -7.29 7.09
CA ASP A 259 11.24 -6.53 7.93
C ASP A 259 11.48 -5.10 7.41
N ASP A 260 11.36 -4.89 6.10
CA ASP A 260 11.47 -3.57 5.47
C ASP A 260 10.30 -2.67 5.87
N LYS A 261 9.07 -3.20 5.79
CA LYS A 261 7.86 -2.46 6.16
C LYS A 261 7.51 -2.52 7.65
N LYS A 262 8.27 -3.30 8.46
CA LYS A 262 7.94 -3.58 9.87
C LYS A 262 6.46 -3.98 10.02
N ALA A 263 6.06 -5.00 9.26
CA ALA A 263 4.67 -5.43 9.16
C ALA A 263 4.54 -6.95 9.22
N LEU A 264 3.45 -7.40 9.85
CA LEU A 264 2.96 -8.76 9.74
C LEU A 264 2.01 -8.83 8.54
N ILE A 265 2.20 -9.80 7.68
CA ILE A 265 1.35 -10.08 6.52
C ILE A 265 0.73 -11.47 6.70
N LEU A 266 -0.59 -11.58 6.70
CA LEU A 266 -1.29 -12.84 6.54
C LEU A 266 -1.54 -13.09 5.06
N LEU A 267 -1.26 -14.33 4.61
CA LEU A 267 -1.48 -14.69 3.22
C LEU A 267 -2.98 -14.68 2.90
N ARG A 268 -3.28 -14.27 1.68
CA ARG A 268 -4.64 -14.33 1.15
C ARG A 268 -5.00 -15.77 0.74
N PRO A 269 -6.28 -16.14 0.70
CA PRO A 269 -6.69 -17.53 0.43
C PRO A 269 -6.10 -18.10 -0.86
N TYR A 270 -6.16 -17.36 -1.97
CA TYR A 270 -5.60 -17.82 -3.25
C TYR A 270 -4.08 -18.07 -3.20
N GLN A 271 -3.35 -17.36 -2.35
CA GLN A 271 -1.92 -17.60 -2.12
C GLN A 271 -1.71 -18.92 -1.36
N ILE A 272 -2.54 -19.17 -0.35
CA ILE A 272 -2.52 -20.42 0.42
C ILE A 272 -2.85 -21.59 -0.50
N HIS A 273 -3.90 -21.49 -1.31
CA HIS A 273 -4.31 -22.54 -2.25
C HIS A 273 -3.22 -22.83 -3.30
N ALA A 274 -2.55 -21.81 -3.82
CA ALA A 274 -1.42 -21.98 -4.73
C ALA A 274 -0.24 -22.71 -4.07
N ILE A 275 0.08 -22.37 -2.82
CA ILE A 275 1.13 -23.04 -2.04
C ILE A 275 0.79 -24.51 -1.82
N GLU A 276 -0.45 -24.82 -1.44
CA GLU A 276 -0.88 -26.20 -1.22
C GLU A 276 -0.94 -27.01 -2.53
N ALA A 277 -1.34 -26.37 -3.65
CA ALA A 277 -1.34 -27.02 -4.97
C ALA A 277 0.08 -27.41 -5.40
N ILE A 278 1.07 -26.53 -5.22
CA ILE A 278 2.48 -26.85 -5.50
C ILE A 278 3.00 -27.94 -4.55
N ARG A 279 2.63 -27.87 -3.27
CA ARG A 279 3.02 -28.88 -2.29
C ARG A 279 2.51 -30.28 -2.68
N GLU A 280 1.27 -30.37 -3.13
CA GLU A 280 0.68 -31.61 -3.61
C GLU A 280 1.37 -32.09 -4.90
N ALA A 281 1.53 -31.22 -5.89
CA ALA A 281 2.25 -31.53 -7.13
C ALA A 281 3.70 -32.01 -6.84
N SER A 282 4.37 -31.41 -5.87
CA SER A 282 5.72 -31.80 -5.47
C SER A 282 5.79 -33.22 -4.87
N ARG A 283 4.78 -33.61 -4.09
CA ARG A 283 4.66 -34.98 -3.56
C ARG A 283 4.46 -36.02 -4.67
N LEU A 284 3.75 -35.62 -5.72
CA LEU A 284 3.53 -36.43 -6.92
C LEU A 284 4.69 -36.34 -7.91
N ARG A 285 5.74 -35.57 -7.61
CA ARG A 285 6.87 -35.24 -8.52
C ARG A 285 6.40 -34.66 -9.85
N GLN A 286 5.41 -33.81 -9.80
CA GLN A 286 4.83 -33.10 -10.92
C GLN A 286 5.29 -31.66 -10.96
N SER A 287 5.75 -31.18 -12.12
CA SER A 287 5.97 -29.77 -12.42
C SER A 287 4.66 -29.09 -12.82
N GLY A 288 4.62 -27.77 -12.81
CA GLY A 288 3.45 -27.01 -13.24
C GLY A 288 3.66 -25.50 -13.15
N TYR A 289 2.61 -24.73 -13.37
CA TYR A 289 2.67 -23.30 -13.20
C TYR A 289 1.49 -22.73 -12.44
N ILE A 290 1.69 -21.53 -11.89
CA ILE A 290 0.69 -20.74 -11.20
C ILE A 290 0.38 -19.51 -12.08
N TRP A 291 -0.89 -19.37 -12.41
CA TRP A 291 -1.39 -18.19 -13.08
C TRP A 291 -2.02 -17.23 -12.08
N HIS A 292 -1.24 -16.29 -11.60
CA HIS A 292 -1.70 -15.20 -10.75
C HIS A 292 -1.49 -13.87 -11.44
N THR A 293 -2.54 -13.06 -11.54
CA THR A 293 -2.46 -11.75 -12.20
C THR A 293 -1.38 -10.86 -11.62
N THR A 294 -0.92 -9.93 -12.38
CA THR A 294 0.07 -8.94 -11.92
C THR A 294 -0.54 -8.09 -10.82
N GLY A 295 0.20 -7.93 -9.70
CA GLY A 295 -0.31 -7.17 -8.56
C GLY A 295 -0.92 -7.98 -7.44
N SER A 296 -1.16 -9.25 -7.66
CA SER A 296 -1.69 -10.16 -6.65
C SER A 296 -0.68 -10.61 -5.58
N GLY A 297 0.55 -10.08 -5.57
CA GLY A 297 1.59 -10.48 -4.62
C GLY A 297 2.30 -11.79 -4.99
N LYS A 298 2.52 -12.04 -6.30
CA LYS A 298 3.27 -13.22 -6.78
C LYS A 298 4.61 -13.41 -6.08
N THR A 299 5.38 -12.35 -5.89
CA THR A 299 6.68 -12.40 -5.20
C THR A 299 6.56 -12.97 -3.78
N LEU A 300 5.53 -12.58 -3.03
CA LEU A 300 5.27 -13.11 -1.69
C LEU A 300 4.89 -14.61 -1.75
N THR A 301 4.03 -14.98 -2.69
CA THR A 301 3.60 -16.37 -2.88
C THR A 301 4.77 -17.24 -3.30
N SER A 302 5.58 -16.83 -4.27
CA SER A 302 6.73 -17.56 -4.77
C SER A 302 7.84 -17.70 -3.71
N TYR A 303 8.03 -16.67 -2.85
CA TYR A 303 8.90 -16.78 -1.67
C TYR A 303 8.44 -17.91 -0.73
N LYS A 304 7.16 -17.89 -0.35
CA LYS A 304 6.60 -18.95 0.53
C LYS A 304 6.68 -20.32 -0.10
N VAL A 305 6.45 -20.43 -1.40
CA VAL A 305 6.62 -21.70 -2.14
C VAL A 305 8.07 -22.15 -2.07
N ALA A 306 9.02 -21.29 -2.46
CA ALA A 306 10.45 -21.65 -2.44
C ALA A 306 10.91 -22.11 -1.06
N ARG A 307 10.45 -21.46 -0.02
CA ARG A 307 10.72 -21.79 1.38
C ARG A 307 10.05 -23.11 1.81
N ASN A 308 8.78 -23.31 1.47
CA ASN A 308 8.01 -24.49 1.89
C ASN A 308 8.44 -25.76 1.17
N LEU A 309 8.92 -25.67 -0.07
CA LEU A 309 9.50 -26.79 -0.80
C LEU A 309 10.70 -27.42 -0.07
N LEU A 310 11.50 -26.64 0.63
CA LEU A 310 12.59 -27.14 1.47
C LEU A 310 12.10 -27.97 2.68
N GLN A 311 10.83 -27.87 3.07
CA GLN A 311 10.28 -28.72 4.12
C GLN A 311 10.03 -30.16 3.65
N ILE A 312 10.00 -30.38 2.33
CA ILE A 312 9.87 -31.71 1.72
C ILE A 312 11.24 -32.39 1.79
N PRO A 313 11.42 -33.50 2.52
CA PRO A 313 12.72 -34.11 2.74
C PRO A 313 13.48 -34.51 1.47
N SER A 314 12.77 -34.83 0.40
CA SER A 314 13.37 -35.22 -0.89
C SER A 314 13.90 -34.02 -1.71
N ILE A 315 13.62 -32.76 -1.36
CA ILE A 315 14.14 -31.59 -2.04
C ILE A 315 15.35 -31.05 -1.27
N GLU A 316 16.52 -31.07 -1.89
CA GLU A 316 17.77 -30.64 -1.26
C GLU A 316 17.95 -29.12 -1.34
N LYS A 317 17.59 -28.51 -2.47
CA LYS A 317 17.64 -27.05 -2.67
C LYS A 317 16.50 -26.56 -3.52
N THR A 318 16.09 -25.34 -3.26
CA THR A 318 15.17 -24.60 -4.13
C THR A 318 15.94 -23.50 -4.84
N ILE A 319 15.82 -23.47 -6.16
CA ILE A 319 16.45 -22.45 -7.00
C ILE A 319 15.37 -21.46 -7.41
N PHE A 320 15.48 -20.21 -6.94
CA PHE A 320 14.62 -19.13 -7.37
C PHE A 320 15.26 -18.38 -8.54
N VAL A 321 14.64 -18.45 -9.71
CA VAL A 321 15.15 -17.86 -10.95
C VAL A 321 14.46 -16.54 -11.23
N ILE A 322 15.25 -15.47 -11.36
CA ILE A 322 14.81 -14.12 -11.65
C ILE A 322 15.14 -13.72 -13.08
N ASP A 323 14.30 -12.85 -13.67
CA ASP A 323 14.37 -12.53 -15.10
C ASP A 323 15.54 -11.63 -15.50
N ARG A 324 15.75 -10.49 -14.84
CA ARG A 324 16.77 -9.48 -15.22
C ARG A 324 17.32 -8.70 -14.03
N THR A 325 18.54 -8.16 -14.23
CA THR A 325 19.32 -7.42 -13.24
C THR A 325 18.63 -6.22 -12.59
N ASP A 326 17.82 -5.47 -13.30
CA ASP A 326 17.17 -4.25 -12.76
C ASP A 326 15.91 -4.55 -11.95
N LEU A 327 15.18 -5.61 -12.27
CA LEU A 327 14.04 -6.13 -11.50
C LEU A 327 14.49 -7.06 -10.39
N ASP A 328 15.67 -7.63 -10.54
CA ASP A 328 16.38 -8.47 -9.60
C ASP A 328 16.48 -7.81 -8.21
N GLN A 329 16.80 -6.52 -8.17
CA GLN A 329 16.97 -5.79 -6.93
C GLN A 329 15.69 -5.67 -6.10
N GLN A 330 14.52 -5.41 -6.71
CA GLN A 330 13.25 -5.29 -5.98
C GLN A 330 12.76 -6.65 -5.47
N THR A 331 12.79 -7.66 -6.32
CA THR A 331 12.38 -9.02 -5.95
C THR A 331 13.32 -9.61 -4.91
N THR A 332 14.62 -9.42 -5.08
CA THR A 332 15.64 -9.88 -4.14
C THR A 332 15.55 -9.14 -2.81
N ALA A 333 15.38 -7.82 -2.82
CA ALA A 333 15.19 -7.04 -1.59
C ALA A 333 13.95 -7.51 -0.81
N ALA A 334 12.84 -7.77 -1.52
CA ALA A 334 11.65 -8.32 -0.91
C ALA A 334 11.89 -9.71 -0.32
N PHE A 335 12.58 -10.61 -1.05
CA PHE A 335 12.93 -11.93 -0.54
C PHE A 335 13.81 -11.86 0.71
N LEU A 336 14.83 -11.00 0.71
CA LEU A 336 15.71 -10.80 1.87
C LEU A 336 14.93 -10.25 3.05
N SER A 337 14.05 -9.28 2.83
CA SER A 337 13.19 -8.72 3.87
C SER A 337 12.27 -9.78 4.49
N TYR A 338 11.70 -10.68 3.68
CA TYR A 338 10.86 -11.78 4.18
C TYR A 338 11.68 -12.87 4.87
N ALA A 339 12.94 -13.05 4.49
CA ALA A 339 13.82 -14.07 5.03
C ALA A 339 14.52 -13.69 6.33
N GLU A 340 14.66 -12.38 6.62
CA GLU A 340 15.37 -11.85 7.80
C GLU A 340 14.94 -12.53 9.11
N ASN A 341 13.67 -12.87 9.21
CA ASN A 341 13.08 -13.52 10.38
C ASN A 341 12.59 -14.95 10.09
N ASP A 342 13.07 -15.59 9.03
CA ASP A 342 12.73 -16.98 8.69
C ASP A 342 13.94 -17.90 8.95
N MET A 343 13.67 -19.19 9.13
CA MET A 343 14.67 -20.23 9.40
C MET A 343 15.44 -20.69 8.16
N VAL A 344 15.14 -20.15 7.00
CA VAL A 344 15.70 -20.60 5.73
C VAL A 344 16.75 -19.60 5.27
N ASP A 345 17.98 -20.08 5.11
CA ASP A 345 19.03 -19.29 4.48
C ASP A 345 18.66 -19.01 3.04
N ILE A 346 18.53 -17.74 2.72
CA ILE A 346 18.39 -17.24 1.36
C ILE A 346 19.72 -16.64 0.95
N ASP A 347 20.28 -17.16 -0.11
CA ASP A 347 21.58 -16.73 -0.60
C ASP A 347 21.45 -16.25 -2.04
N GLN A 348 21.69 -14.95 -2.23
CA GLN A 348 21.78 -14.37 -3.55
C GLN A 348 23.17 -14.62 -4.10
N THR A 349 23.23 -15.15 -5.31
CA THR A 349 24.51 -15.40 -5.96
C THR A 349 25.02 -14.13 -6.63
N ASP A 350 26.19 -13.66 -6.21
CA ASP A 350 26.86 -12.52 -6.84
C ASP A 350 27.46 -12.91 -8.20
N ASP A 351 28.10 -14.07 -8.23
CA ASP A 351 28.77 -14.62 -9.41
C ASP A 351 28.54 -16.13 -9.57
N THR A 352 29.15 -16.71 -10.58
CA THR A 352 29.05 -18.15 -10.89
C THR A 352 29.79 -19.01 -9.88
N GLN A 353 30.86 -18.51 -9.24
CA GLN A 353 31.61 -19.25 -8.20
C GLN A 353 30.77 -19.35 -6.93
N HIS A 354 30.10 -18.27 -6.54
CA HIS A 354 29.17 -18.24 -5.43
C HIS A 354 27.99 -19.19 -5.67
N LEU A 355 27.43 -19.20 -6.89
CA LEU A 355 26.39 -20.15 -7.28
C LEU A 355 26.87 -21.60 -7.11
N LEU A 356 28.07 -21.94 -7.63
CA LEU A 356 28.64 -23.28 -7.48
C LEU A 356 28.84 -23.68 -6.01
N LYS A 357 29.34 -22.75 -5.19
CA LYS A 357 29.52 -22.98 -3.76
C LYS A 357 28.19 -23.33 -3.09
N ASN A 358 27.12 -22.57 -3.39
CA ASN A 358 25.80 -22.80 -2.84
C ASN A 358 25.18 -24.12 -3.31
N LEU A 359 25.35 -24.48 -4.58
CA LEU A 359 24.87 -25.77 -5.10
C LEU A 359 25.65 -26.97 -4.52
N SER A 360 26.95 -26.80 -4.28
CA SER A 360 27.79 -27.88 -3.76
C SER A 360 27.79 -28.00 -2.23
N SER A 361 27.20 -27.03 -1.48
CA SER A 361 27.06 -27.12 -0.01
C SER A 361 26.10 -28.23 0.42
N GLU A 362 26.24 -28.72 1.66
CA GLU A 362 25.30 -29.70 2.24
C GLU A 362 24.03 -29.05 2.82
N ASP A 363 24.04 -27.72 3.02
CA ASP A 363 22.96 -26.99 3.62
C ASP A 363 21.74 -26.97 2.72
N ARG A 364 20.57 -27.10 3.30
CA ARG A 364 19.29 -26.92 2.62
C ARG A 364 18.92 -25.45 2.61
N ARG A 365 18.93 -24.82 1.43
CA ARG A 365 18.68 -23.38 1.29
C ARG A 365 17.93 -23.03 0.02
N VAL A 366 17.37 -21.82 -0.02
CA VAL A 366 16.88 -21.17 -1.23
C VAL A 366 18.04 -20.41 -1.88
N VAL A 367 18.33 -20.73 -3.12
CA VAL A 367 19.38 -20.06 -3.90
C VAL A 367 18.71 -19.14 -4.92
N VAL A 368 18.92 -17.84 -4.80
CA VAL A 368 18.40 -16.83 -5.72
C VAL A 368 19.45 -16.58 -6.81
N THR A 369 19.08 -16.77 -8.07
CA THR A 369 20.01 -16.64 -9.20
C THR A 369 19.31 -16.25 -10.49
N THR A 370 20.09 -15.95 -11.53
CA THR A 370 19.58 -15.65 -12.87
C THR A 370 19.86 -16.82 -13.82
N ILE A 371 19.06 -16.90 -14.88
CA ILE A 371 19.25 -17.91 -15.92
C ILE A 371 20.63 -17.81 -16.60
N GLN A 372 21.20 -16.61 -16.68
CA GLN A 372 22.51 -16.36 -17.26
C GLN A 372 23.61 -17.02 -16.44
N LYS A 373 23.56 -16.87 -15.11
CA LYS A 373 24.55 -17.49 -14.19
C LYS A 373 24.47 -19.02 -14.24
N LEU A 374 23.26 -19.59 -14.30
CA LEU A 374 23.06 -21.02 -14.49
C LEU A 374 23.68 -21.52 -15.80
N ASN A 375 23.39 -20.84 -16.92
CA ASN A 375 23.97 -21.22 -18.22
C ASN A 375 25.51 -21.09 -18.25
N THR A 376 26.06 -20.07 -17.61
CA THR A 376 27.51 -19.92 -17.50
C THR A 376 28.13 -21.06 -16.70
N LEU A 377 27.49 -21.47 -15.61
CA LEU A 377 27.93 -22.60 -14.81
C LEU A 377 27.89 -23.91 -15.61
N LEU A 378 26.81 -24.17 -16.37
CA LEU A 378 26.72 -25.35 -17.21
C LEU A 378 27.83 -25.39 -18.23
N ARG A 379 28.09 -24.27 -18.95
CA ARG A 379 29.19 -24.19 -19.89
C ARG A 379 30.57 -24.48 -19.24
N GLN A 380 30.79 -23.97 -18.01
CA GLN A 380 32.00 -24.28 -17.27
C GLN A 380 32.13 -25.78 -16.96
N PHE A 381 31.05 -26.46 -16.67
CA PHE A 381 31.07 -27.93 -16.52
C PHE A 381 31.34 -28.66 -17.83
N GLU A 382 30.79 -28.19 -18.97
CA GLU A 382 31.06 -28.73 -20.29
C GLU A 382 32.52 -28.55 -20.73
N GLU A 383 33.12 -27.43 -20.32
CA GLU A 383 34.57 -27.14 -20.55
C GLU A 383 35.50 -27.93 -19.58
N GLY A 384 34.96 -28.80 -18.74
CA GLY A 384 35.72 -29.62 -17.78
C GLY A 384 36.16 -28.86 -16.52
N LEU A 385 35.64 -27.64 -16.30
CA LEU A 385 35.90 -26.91 -15.08
C LEU A 385 35.06 -27.49 -13.95
N HIS A 386 35.60 -27.45 -12.72
CA HIS A 386 34.87 -27.86 -11.50
C HIS A 386 34.43 -29.34 -11.46
N GLU A 387 35.17 -30.24 -12.11
CA GLU A 387 34.85 -31.66 -12.29
C GLU A 387 34.50 -32.40 -10.98
N LYS A 388 35.15 -32.01 -9.88
CA LYS A 388 34.88 -32.55 -8.53
C LYS A 388 33.44 -32.35 -8.06
N PHE A 389 32.76 -31.29 -8.50
CA PHE A 389 31.38 -30.95 -8.10
C PHE A 389 30.37 -31.40 -9.13
N HIS A 390 30.77 -31.69 -10.37
CA HIS A 390 29.89 -31.98 -11.50
C HIS A 390 28.85 -33.06 -11.18
N GLN A 391 29.28 -34.24 -10.72
CA GLN A 391 28.36 -35.36 -10.43
C GLN A 391 27.44 -35.06 -9.26
N ARG A 392 27.93 -34.38 -8.22
CA ARG A 392 27.11 -33.98 -7.09
C ARG A 392 26.02 -33.00 -7.50
N VAL A 393 26.41 -31.94 -8.20
CA VAL A 393 25.48 -30.88 -8.63
C VAL A 393 24.46 -31.43 -9.63
N LYS A 394 24.88 -32.30 -10.57
CA LYS A 394 23.99 -32.94 -11.54
C LYS A 394 22.89 -33.78 -10.88
N ASN A 395 23.18 -34.46 -9.79
CA ASN A 395 22.27 -35.40 -9.13
C ASN A 395 21.44 -34.79 -7.99
N LEU A 396 21.57 -33.47 -7.75
CA LEU A 396 20.77 -32.79 -6.73
C LEU A 396 19.28 -32.92 -7.02
N ASN A 397 18.48 -33.15 -6.00
CA ASN A 397 17.04 -33.04 -6.07
C ASN A 397 16.66 -31.58 -5.90
N LEU A 398 16.35 -30.91 -7.00
CA LEU A 398 16.09 -29.49 -7.07
C LEU A 398 14.63 -29.18 -7.33
N ALA A 399 14.17 -28.06 -6.80
CA ALA A 399 12.95 -27.42 -7.24
C ALA A 399 13.28 -26.02 -7.77
N PHE A 400 12.97 -25.77 -9.03
CA PHE A 400 13.08 -24.45 -9.64
C PHE A 400 11.77 -23.72 -9.47
N VAL A 401 11.83 -22.51 -8.93
CA VAL A 401 10.71 -21.56 -8.85
C VAL A 401 11.08 -20.38 -9.77
N VAL A 402 10.30 -20.16 -10.82
CA VAL A 402 10.62 -19.20 -11.88
C VAL A 402 9.59 -18.09 -11.86
N ASP A 403 10.00 -16.88 -11.48
CA ASP A 403 9.14 -15.71 -11.59
C ASP A 403 9.10 -15.19 -13.03
N GLU A 404 7.95 -14.60 -13.42
CA GLU A 404 7.65 -14.18 -14.79
C GLU A 404 8.03 -15.24 -15.84
N CYS A 405 7.66 -16.47 -15.58
CA CYS A 405 8.11 -17.66 -16.28
C CYS A 405 7.85 -17.67 -17.79
N HIS A 406 6.86 -16.89 -18.27
CA HIS A 406 6.54 -16.73 -19.68
C HIS A 406 7.72 -16.13 -20.50
N ARG A 407 8.69 -15.47 -19.82
CA ARG A 407 9.83 -14.81 -20.48
C ARG A 407 11.18 -15.07 -19.78
N ALA A 408 11.20 -15.36 -18.48
CA ALA A 408 12.45 -15.51 -17.70
C ALA A 408 13.31 -16.67 -18.21
N VAL A 409 12.67 -17.76 -18.60
CA VAL A 409 13.36 -18.97 -19.10
C VAL A 409 12.75 -19.40 -20.44
N THR A 410 13.54 -19.36 -21.50
CA THR A 410 13.08 -19.86 -22.81
C THR A 410 12.97 -21.39 -22.79
N PRO A 411 12.07 -22.00 -23.59
CA PRO A 411 11.92 -23.46 -23.67
C PRO A 411 13.22 -24.20 -23.99
N GLU A 412 14.05 -23.61 -24.85
CA GLU A 412 15.35 -24.17 -25.18
C GLU A 412 16.29 -24.22 -23.97
N ARG A 413 16.37 -23.12 -23.23
CA ARG A 413 17.22 -23.04 -22.03
C ARG A 413 16.74 -23.96 -20.92
N GLN A 414 15.42 -24.06 -20.71
CA GLN A 414 14.88 -25.00 -19.76
C GLN A 414 15.23 -26.45 -20.11
N ARG A 415 15.09 -26.83 -21.37
CA ARG A 415 15.49 -28.18 -21.86
C ARG A 415 16.94 -28.52 -21.55
N ILE A 416 17.85 -27.56 -21.74
CA ILE A 416 19.29 -27.75 -21.43
C ILE A 416 19.47 -27.98 -19.92
N LEU A 417 18.80 -27.17 -19.09
CA LEU A 417 18.86 -27.30 -17.64
C LEU A 417 18.26 -28.63 -17.15
N GLU A 418 17.15 -29.08 -17.72
CA GLU A 418 16.51 -30.37 -17.37
C GLU A 418 17.38 -31.56 -17.75
N GLN A 419 18.08 -31.49 -18.88
CA GLN A 419 19.03 -32.51 -19.28
C GLN A 419 20.23 -32.60 -18.34
N PHE A 420 20.65 -31.51 -17.76
CA PHE A 420 21.73 -31.49 -16.78
C PHE A 420 21.24 -31.87 -15.38
N PHE A 421 20.20 -31.20 -14.86
CA PHE A 421 19.60 -31.46 -13.54
C PHE A 421 18.52 -32.51 -13.62
N VAL A 422 18.91 -33.77 -13.68
CA VAL A 422 17.99 -34.90 -13.97
C VAL A 422 16.91 -35.14 -12.93
N ASN A 423 17.03 -34.57 -11.71
CA ASN A 423 16.07 -34.71 -10.63
C ASN A 423 15.42 -33.37 -10.29
N SER A 424 15.10 -32.56 -11.29
CA SER A 424 14.51 -31.24 -11.08
C SER A 424 13.00 -31.22 -11.25
N LEU A 425 12.33 -30.36 -10.44
CA LEU A 425 10.94 -29.96 -10.59
C LEU A 425 10.88 -28.48 -10.94
N TRP A 426 9.90 -28.09 -11.75
CA TRP A 426 9.78 -26.74 -12.26
C TRP A 426 8.43 -26.16 -11.94
N TYR A 427 8.41 -25.00 -11.25
CA TYR A 427 7.22 -24.26 -10.87
C TYR A 427 7.29 -22.85 -11.43
N GLY A 428 6.52 -22.56 -12.48
CA GLY A 428 6.45 -21.25 -13.11
C GLY A 428 5.42 -20.35 -12.42
N PHE A 429 5.75 -19.08 -12.22
CA PHE A 429 4.79 -18.03 -11.79
C PHE A 429 4.65 -17.01 -12.90
N THR A 430 3.43 -16.66 -13.27
CA THR A 430 3.19 -15.65 -14.29
C THR A 430 1.80 -15.03 -14.15
N GLY A 431 1.68 -13.72 -14.49
CA GLY A 431 0.39 -13.04 -14.65
C GLY A 431 -0.17 -13.16 -16.06
N THR A 432 0.66 -13.53 -17.02
CA THR A 432 0.33 -13.57 -18.44
C THR A 432 0.88 -14.84 -19.08
N PRO A 433 0.27 -16.01 -18.79
CA PRO A 433 0.64 -17.26 -19.45
C PRO A 433 0.56 -17.14 -20.98
N ILE A 434 1.37 -17.91 -21.66
CA ILE A 434 1.27 -18.04 -23.12
C ILE A 434 0.36 -19.21 -23.41
N PHE A 435 -0.78 -18.91 -24.00
CA PHE A 435 -1.82 -19.85 -24.38
C PHE A 435 -1.68 -20.26 -25.85
N LYS A 436 -2.62 -21.08 -26.33
CA LYS A 436 -2.67 -21.49 -27.76
C LYS A 436 -3.01 -20.33 -28.69
N GLU A 437 -3.78 -19.36 -28.20
CA GLU A 437 -4.25 -18.17 -28.90
C GLU A 437 -3.09 -17.18 -29.19
N ASN A 438 -2.15 -17.06 -28.27
CA ASN A 438 -0.99 -16.18 -28.39
C ASN A 438 0.34 -16.93 -28.34
N LYS A 439 0.36 -18.18 -28.82
CA LYS A 439 1.52 -19.06 -28.79
C LYS A 439 2.76 -18.48 -29.43
N ARG A 440 3.93 -18.92 -28.95
CA ARG A 440 5.22 -18.58 -29.53
C ARG A 440 5.37 -19.15 -30.92
N GLU A 441 6.26 -18.54 -31.74
CA GLU A 441 6.67 -19.10 -33.00
C GLU A 441 7.26 -20.50 -32.83
N GLN A 442 6.93 -21.39 -33.74
CA GLN A 442 7.43 -22.76 -33.68
C GLN A 442 8.92 -22.82 -34.02
N LYS A 443 9.70 -23.37 -33.14
CA LYS A 443 11.15 -23.62 -33.32
C LYS A 443 11.43 -25.10 -33.05
N GLY A 444 11.35 -25.90 -34.12
CA GLY A 444 11.49 -27.35 -34.00
C GLY A 444 10.39 -27.96 -33.09
N ASP A 445 10.81 -28.74 -32.11
CA ASP A 445 9.96 -29.42 -31.13
C ASP A 445 9.90 -28.72 -29.76
N LEU A 446 10.31 -27.41 -29.72
CA LEU A 446 10.25 -26.64 -28.47
C LEU A 446 8.82 -26.25 -28.13
N ALA A 447 8.53 -26.17 -26.81
CA ALA A 447 7.26 -25.75 -26.26
C ALA A 447 6.83 -24.37 -26.76
N GLN A 448 5.60 -24.23 -27.22
CA GLN A 448 5.01 -22.97 -27.68
C GLN A 448 4.17 -22.27 -26.62
N THR A 449 3.63 -23.03 -25.67
CA THR A 449 2.76 -22.51 -24.60
C THR A 449 3.42 -22.67 -23.23
N THR A 450 2.86 -22.00 -22.23
CA THR A 450 3.33 -22.13 -20.84
C THR A 450 3.04 -23.54 -20.30
N GLU A 451 1.91 -24.12 -20.66
CA GLU A 451 1.52 -25.47 -20.25
C GLU A 451 2.45 -26.54 -20.85
N GLU A 452 2.79 -26.42 -22.12
CA GLU A 452 3.76 -27.32 -22.74
C GLU A 452 5.15 -27.23 -22.11
N GLN A 453 5.52 -26.04 -21.60
CA GLN A 453 6.83 -25.77 -21.02
C GLN A 453 6.95 -26.24 -19.56
N TYR A 454 5.95 -25.97 -18.74
CA TYR A 454 6.01 -26.19 -17.28
C TYR A 454 5.11 -27.33 -16.78
N GLY A 455 4.16 -27.80 -17.58
CA GLY A 455 3.10 -28.70 -17.17
C GLY A 455 1.78 -27.99 -16.87
N PRO A 456 0.80 -28.63 -16.19
CA PRO A 456 -0.52 -28.07 -16.00
C PRO A 456 -0.53 -26.82 -15.15
N CYS A 457 -1.58 -25.98 -15.31
CA CYS A 457 -1.90 -24.91 -14.39
C CYS A 457 -2.35 -25.52 -13.06
N LEU A 458 -1.59 -25.27 -12.00
CA LEU A 458 -1.86 -25.83 -10.67
C LEU A 458 -2.86 -24.97 -9.88
N HIS A 459 -2.86 -23.66 -10.14
CA HIS A 459 -3.80 -22.73 -9.54
C HIS A 459 -3.90 -21.47 -10.41
N GLU A 460 -5.12 -20.95 -10.53
CA GLU A 460 -5.38 -19.71 -11.26
C GLU A 460 -6.02 -18.64 -10.37
N TYR A 461 -5.60 -17.41 -10.56
CA TYR A 461 -6.17 -16.21 -9.94
C TYR A 461 -6.02 -15.06 -10.92
N THR A 462 -7.06 -14.87 -11.73
CA THR A 462 -7.02 -13.93 -12.85
C THR A 462 -7.25 -12.48 -12.39
N VAL A 463 -7.17 -11.54 -13.32
CA VAL A 463 -7.44 -10.13 -13.01
C VAL A 463 -8.90 -9.92 -12.53
N LYS A 464 -9.83 -10.72 -13.02
CA LYS A 464 -11.25 -10.69 -12.63
C LYS A 464 -11.44 -11.03 -11.16
N GLU A 465 -10.89 -12.17 -10.69
CA GLU A 465 -10.94 -12.55 -9.28
C GLU A 465 -10.24 -11.52 -8.41
N ALA A 466 -9.10 -11.00 -8.86
CA ALA A 466 -8.32 -10.03 -8.10
C ALA A 466 -9.06 -8.68 -7.92
N ILE A 467 -9.83 -8.25 -8.91
CA ILE A 467 -10.69 -7.06 -8.79
C ILE A 467 -11.89 -7.34 -7.89
N HIS A 468 -12.55 -8.49 -8.08
CA HIS A 468 -13.67 -8.89 -7.24
C HIS A 468 -13.28 -8.94 -5.75
N ASP A 469 -12.10 -9.45 -5.44
CA ASP A 469 -11.56 -9.54 -4.08
C ASP A 469 -10.92 -8.24 -3.60
N ARG A 470 -10.97 -7.17 -4.40
CA ARG A 470 -10.30 -5.89 -4.13
C ARG A 470 -8.81 -6.02 -3.85
N ALA A 471 -8.17 -7.03 -4.45
CA ALA A 471 -6.72 -7.19 -4.37
C ALA A 471 -5.99 -6.22 -5.31
N VAL A 472 -6.63 -5.86 -6.41
CA VAL A 472 -6.19 -4.84 -7.37
C VAL A 472 -7.39 -4.01 -7.84
N LEU A 473 -7.12 -2.87 -8.49
CA LEU A 473 -8.13 -2.01 -9.11
C LEU A 473 -8.49 -2.52 -10.51
N GLY A 474 -9.70 -2.20 -10.96
CA GLY A 474 -10.10 -2.32 -12.37
C GLY A 474 -9.42 -1.26 -13.24
N PHE A 475 -9.68 -1.29 -14.55
CA PHE A 475 -9.10 -0.36 -15.52
C PHE A 475 -10.17 0.56 -16.10
N GLN A 476 -9.84 1.83 -16.22
CA GLN A 476 -10.56 2.80 -17.03
C GLN A 476 -9.72 3.10 -18.26
N VAL A 477 -10.23 2.78 -19.44
CA VAL A 477 -9.50 2.94 -20.71
C VAL A 477 -10.21 4.00 -21.55
N GLU A 478 -9.48 5.03 -21.93
CA GLU A 478 -9.95 6.08 -22.84
C GLU A 478 -9.21 5.99 -24.18
N TYR A 479 -9.99 5.90 -25.25
CA TYR A 479 -9.49 5.79 -26.61
C TYR A 479 -9.62 7.14 -27.30
N GLN A 480 -8.56 7.92 -27.32
CA GLN A 480 -8.50 9.22 -27.96
C GLN A 480 -7.83 9.16 -29.33
N THR A 481 -8.20 10.08 -30.20
CA THR A 481 -7.48 10.31 -31.46
C THR A 481 -7.11 11.78 -31.58
N THR A 482 -5.94 12.05 -32.09
CA THR A 482 -5.48 13.40 -32.43
C THR A 482 -5.77 13.76 -33.90
N MET A 483 -6.31 12.79 -34.67
CA MET A 483 -6.63 12.90 -36.09
C MET A 483 -8.09 12.57 -36.37
N PRO A 484 -9.05 13.37 -35.89
CA PRO A 484 -10.46 13.10 -36.08
C PRO A 484 -10.82 13.19 -37.58
N GLY A 485 -11.59 12.20 -38.04
CA GLY A 485 -12.08 12.15 -39.42
C GLY A 485 -11.17 11.41 -40.41
N TRP A 486 -10.01 10.93 -39.98
CA TRP A 486 -9.16 10.03 -40.77
C TRP A 486 -9.52 8.57 -40.50
N ALA A 487 -9.50 7.72 -41.54
CA ALA A 487 -9.57 6.29 -41.34
C ALA A 487 -8.28 5.75 -40.71
N GLU A 488 -8.37 4.90 -39.71
CA GLU A 488 -7.19 4.45 -38.94
C GLU A 488 -6.17 3.74 -39.84
N ASP A 489 -6.61 2.99 -40.85
CA ASP A 489 -5.77 2.30 -41.83
C ASP A 489 -5.03 3.23 -42.80
N GLU A 490 -5.44 4.49 -42.89
CA GLU A 490 -4.80 5.52 -43.76
C GLU A 490 -3.77 6.36 -43.01
N ILE A 491 -3.64 6.17 -41.67
CA ILE A 491 -2.72 6.94 -40.84
C ILE A 491 -1.37 6.18 -40.78
N GLU A 492 -0.40 6.66 -41.50
CA GLU A 492 0.97 6.17 -41.40
C GLU A 492 1.62 6.60 -40.09
N ASP A 493 2.54 5.81 -39.55
CA ASP A 493 3.13 6.05 -38.24
C ASP A 493 3.94 7.36 -38.15
N GLU A 494 4.45 7.86 -39.29
CA GLU A 494 5.14 9.14 -39.41
C GLU A 494 4.23 10.35 -39.10
N PHE A 495 2.92 10.26 -39.29
CA PHE A 495 1.99 11.34 -38.92
C PHE A 495 1.97 11.59 -37.39
N TYR A 496 2.29 10.57 -36.61
CA TYR A 496 2.39 10.71 -35.14
C TYR A 496 3.74 11.29 -34.68
N ASP A 497 4.69 11.58 -35.60
CA ASP A 497 5.91 12.33 -35.33
C ASP A 497 5.73 13.83 -35.55
N ASP A 498 4.55 14.30 -35.98
CA ASP A 498 4.24 15.71 -36.14
C ASP A 498 4.14 16.41 -34.78
N GLU A 499 4.74 17.61 -34.67
CA GLU A 499 4.72 18.39 -33.42
C GLU A 499 3.30 18.72 -32.95
N ARG A 500 2.34 18.92 -33.86
CA ARG A 500 0.94 19.24 -33.51
C ARG A 500 0.28 18.06 -32.81
N HIS A 501 0.55 16.83 -33.30
CA HIS A 501 0.10 15.62 -32.61
C HIS A 501 0.66 15.57 -31.20
N MET A 502 1.98 15.73 -31.05
CA MET A 502 2.64 15.65 -29.75
C MET A 502 2.15 16.76 -28.79
N LEU A 503 1.93 18.00 -29.26
CA LEU A 503 1.35 19.07 -28.44
C LEU A 503 -0.09 18.76 -28.03
N THR A 504 -0.89 18.10 -28.86
CA THR A 504 -2.26 17.68 -28.50
C THR A 504 -2.23 16.60 -27.40
N VAL A 505 -1.32 15.63 -27.51
CA VAL A 505 -1.08 14.63 -26.46
C VAL A 505 -0.63 15.30 -25.16
N LEU A 506 0.30 16.26 -25.25
CA LEU A 506 0.77 16.99 -24.08
C LEU A 506 -0.34 17.84 -23.43
N ASP A 507 -1.23 18.44 -24.21
CA ASP A 507 -2.39 19.17 -23.67
C ASP A 507 -3.31 18.22 -22.88
N ALA A 508 -3.57 17.02 -23.41
CA ALA A 508 -4.34 16.00 -22.70
C ALA A 508 -3.66 15.58 -21.39
N ILE A 509 -2.33 15.44 -21.36
CA ILE A 509 -1.56 15.07 -20.16
C ILE A 509 -1.54 16.22 -19.16
N LEU A 510 -1.09 17.41 -19.61
CA LEU A 510 -0.75 18.52 -18.72
C LEU A 510 -1.95 19.33 -18.22
N ASN A 511 -3.01 19.43 -19.03
CA ASN A 511 -4.15 20.29 -18.73
C ASN A 511 -5.43 19.52 -18.43
N LYS A 512 -5.68 18.36 -19.09
CA LYS A 512 -6.94 17.63 -18.99
C LYS A 512 -6.89 16.42 -18.06
N SER A 513 -5.70 16.00 -17.60
CA SER A 513 -5.53 14.83 -16.72
C SER A 513 -5.40 15.16 -15.23
N LYS A 514 -5.75 16.37 -14.83
CA LYS A 514 -5.63 16.89 -13.48
C LYS A 514 -6.25 15.94 -12.42
N ARG A 515 -7.48 15.46 -12.65
CA ARG A 515 -8.16 14.49 -11.76
C ARG A 515 -7.52 13.10 -11.79
N LYS A 516 -7.06 12.63 -12.97
CA LYS A 516 -6.35 11.35 -13.13
C LYS A 516 -5.03 11.33 -12.35
N LEU A 517 -4.36 12.49 -12.30
CA LEU A 517 -3.11 12.68 -11.56
C LEU A 517 -3.34 13.11 -10.09
N GLY A 518 -4.57 13.08 -9.61
CA GLY A 518 -4.89 13.24 -8.19
C GLY A 518 -4.67 14.65 -7.63
N PHE A 519 -4.78 15.71 -8.44
CA PHE A 519 -4.59 17.10 -7.99
C PHE A 519 -5.58 17.48 -6.87
N GLN A 520 -6.77 16.89 -6.85
CA GLN A 520 -7.79 17.08 -5.83
C GLN A 520 -7.37 16.59 -4.44
N ASN A 521 -6.31 15.80 -4.34
CA ASN A 521 -5.80 15.28 -3.07
C ASN A 521 -4.88 16.28 -2.36
N GLY A 522 -4.52 17.39 -3.05
CA GLY A 522 -3.64 18.40 -2.53
C GLY A 522 -2.15 18.14 -2.80
N VAL A 523 -1.33 19.11 -2.44
CA VAL A 523 0.12 19.09 -2.64
C VAL A 523 0.75 17.91 -1.88
N GLY A 524 1.68 17.21 -2.52
CA GLY A 524 2.33 16.05 -1.92
C GLY A 524 1.52 14.74 -2.00
N LYS A 525 0.22 14.79 -2.29
CA LYS A 525 -0.67 13.63 -2.40
C LYS A 525 -1.13 13.34 -3.82
N THR A 526 -0.58 14.02 -4.81
CA THR A 526 -0.84 13.78 -6.24
C THR A 526 -0.34 12.41 -6.66
N TYR A 527 -0.87 11.89 -7.75
CA TYR A 527 -0.43 10.65 -8.37
C TYR A 527 0.60 10.92 -9.47
N GLU A 528 1.16 9.86 -10.02
CA GLU A 528 2.15 9.89 -11.09
C GLU A 528 1.57 9.37 -12.39
N GLY A 529 2.08 9.91 -13.49
CA GLY A 529 1.79 9.49 -14.86
C GLY A 529 3.00 8.84 -15.52
N LEU A 530 2.75 7.92 -16.46
CA LEU A 530 3.78 7.32 -17.31
C LEU A 530 3.37 7.54 -18.78
N LEU A 531 4.21 8.17 -19.56
CA LEU A 531 4.06 8.29 -21.00
C LEU A 531 4.92 7.23 -21.70
N THR A 532 4.29 6.31 -22.44
CA THR A 532 5.02 5.34 -23.28
C THR A 532 4.85 5.65 -24.76
N VAL A 533 5.97 5.58 -25.47
CA VAL A 533 6.06 5.89 -26.89
C VAL A 533 6.80 4.78 -27.65
N LYS A 534 6.75 4.82 -28.98
CA LYS A 534 7.29 3.78 -29.84
C LYS A 534 8.82 3.70 -29.86
N SER A 535 9.51 4.83 -29.76
CA SER A 535 10.96 4.91 -29.98
C SER A 535 11.66 5.88 -29.02
N ILE A 536 12.96 5.72 -28.87
CA ILE A 536 13.81 6.61 -28.09
C ILE A 536 13.75 8.05 -28.64
N ALA A 537 13.81 8.21 -29.97
CA ALA A 537 13.75 9.53 -30.62
C ALA A 537 12.42 10.25 -30.27
N ARG A 538 11.28 9.54 -30.28
CA ARG A 538 9.99 10.11 -29.91
C ARG A 538 9.94 10.45 -28.41
N ALA A 539 10.54 9.62 -27.55
CA ALA A 539 10.63 9.91 -26.11
C ALA A 539 11.44 11.18 -25.84
N GLN A 540 12.55 11.36 -26.56
CA GLN A 540 13.38 12.56 -26.48
C GLN A 540 12.63 13.80 -26.99
N ALA A 541 11.90 13.69 -28.10
CA ALA A 541 11.10 14.78 -28.65
C ALA A 541 10.01 15.25 -27.66
N TYR A 542 9.32 14.33 -26.99
CA TYR A 542 8.36 14.68 -25.94
C TYR A 542 9.01 15.37 -24.75
N TYR A 543 10.18 14.89 -24.35
CA TYR A 543 10.90 15.50 -23.24
C TYR A 543 11.29 16.96 -23.55
N ASP A 544 11.86 17.21 -24.75
CA ASP A 544 12.22 18.55 -25.22
C ASP A 544 10.99 19.47 -25.32
N LEU A 545 9.91 18.99 -25.94
CA LEU A 545 8.66 19.75 -26.04
C LEU A 545 8.09 20.15 -24.67
N ILE A 546 8.18 19.27 -23.67
CA ILE A 546 7.73 19.62 -22.30
C ILE A 546 8.61 20.73 -21.73
N GLN A 547 9.93 20.69 -21.91
CA GLN A 547 10.81 21.77 -21.45
C GLN A 547 10.50 23.09 -22.17
N GLU A 548 10.25 23.06 -23.48
CA GLU A 548 9.87 24.22 -24.28
C GLU A 548 8.52 24.82 -23.88
N VAL A 549 7.53 23.95 -23.54
CA VAL A 549 6.22 24.36 -23.00
C VAL A 549 6.40 25.04 -21.64
N LYS A 550 7.22 24.47 -20.76
CA LYS A 550 7.54 25.07 -19.45
C LYS A 550 8.22 26.42 -19.59
N ALA A 551 9.09 26.57 -20.57
CA ALA A 551 9.79 27.84 -20.90
C ALA A 551 8.88 28.85 -21.62
N GLY A 552 7.63 28.52 -21.94
CA GLY A 552 6.72 29.39 -22.67
C GLY A 552 7.10 29.61 -24.14
N GLN A 553 7.83 28.69 -24.74
CA GLN A 553 8.32 28.80 -26.13
C GLN A 553 7.37 28.19 -27.16
N LYS A 554 6.29 27.58 -26.70
CA LYS A 554 5.27 26.93 -27.55
C LYS A 554 3.89 27.56 -27.38
N SER A 555 2.99 27.25 -28.33
CA SER A 555 1.60 27.71 -28.29
C SER A 555 0.81 27.05 -27.13
N LEU A 556 1.18 25.84 -26.74
CA LEU A 556 0.62 25.16 -25.57
C LEU A 556 1.17 25.80 -24.29
N THR A 557 0.28 26.10 -23.35
CA THR A 557 0.63 26.62 -22.02
C THR A 557 0.00 25.75 -20.94
N ILE A 558 0.64 25.64 -19.81
CA ILE A 558 0.07 24.96 -18.64
C ILE A 558 -1.01 25.88 -18.07
N SER A 559 -2.21 25.33 -17.87
CA SER A 559 -3.39 26.09 -17.42
C SER A 559 -3.21 26.64 -16.01
N GLU A 560 -3.83 27.80 -15.74
CA GLU A 560 -3.80 28.42 -14.42
C GLU A 560 -4.41 27.53 -13.35
N SER A 561 -5.40 26.71 -13.69
CA SER A 561 -6.01 25.75 -12.77
C SER A 561 -5.04 24.65 -12.30
N VAL A 562 -4.05 24.29 -13.12
CA VAL A 562 -2.96 23.38 -12.77
C VAL A 562 -1.93 24.08 -11.93
N LYS A 563 -1.47 25.28 -12.36
CA LYS A 563 -0.45 26.06 -11.66
C LYS A 563 -0.87 26.47 -10.25
N LYS A 564 -2.16 26.72 -10.02
CA LYS A 564 -2.68 27.03 -8.67
C LYS A 564 -2.42 25.93 -7.65
N VAL A 565 -2.47 24.67 -8.09
CA VAL A 565 -2.22 23.52 -7.23
C VAL A 565 -0.74 23.16 -7.19
N LEU A 566 -0.10 23.07 -8.38
CA LEU A 566 1.30 22.71 -8.54
C LEU A 566 2.01 23.66 -9.49
N PRO A 567 2.57 24.78 -8.97
CA PRO A 567 3.25 25.78 -9.80
C PRO A 567 4.48 25.24 -10.53
N ASP A 568 5.12 24.20 -10.00
CA ASP A 568 6.32 23.54 -10.53
C ASP A 568 5.99 22.33 -11.44
N PHE A 569 4.72 22.08 -11.72
CA PHE A 569 4.28 21.00 -12.60
C PHE A 569 4.57 21.30 -14.07
N PRO A 570 5.03 20.28 -14.85
CA PRO A 570 5.37 18.94 -14.44
C PRO A 570 6.86 18.80 -14.08
N LYS A 571 7.16 17.97 -13.08
CA LYS A 571 8.48 17.39 -12.87
C LYS A 571 8.59 16.11 -13.67
N VAL A 572 9.47 16.09 -14.67
CA VAL A 572 9.54 15.01 -15.68
C VAL A 572 10.91 14.36 -15.68
N ALA A 573 10.90 13.04 -15.77
CA ALA A 573 12.09 12.23 -16.00
C ALA A 573 11.92 11.38 -17.26
N ILE A 574 13.04 10.98 -17.87
CA ILE A 574 13.07 10.10 -19.04
C ILE A 574 13.99 8.91 -18.77
N THR A 575 13.58 7.70 -19.17
CA THR A 575 14.43 6.52 -19.07
C THR A 575 14.21 5.55 -20.22
N TYR A 576 15.31 5.10 -20.79
CA TYR A 576 15.36 4.11 -21.87
C TYR A 576 16.65 3.29 -21.78
N SER A 577 16.72 2.18 -22.53
CA SER A 577 17.92 1.36 -22.58
C SER A 577 18.93 2.02 -23.52
N VAL A 578 20.13 2.28 -23.01
CA VAL A 578 21.25 2.79 -23.80
C VAL A 578 22.13 1.58 -24.14
N SER A 579 22.04 1.06 -25.39
CA SER A 579 22.87 -0.05 -25.82
C SER A 579 24.22 0.45 -26.35
N GLU A 580 25.30 -0.30 -26.13
CA GLU A 580 26.68 0.13 -26.45
C GLU A 580 27.11 -0.06 -27.92
N ASN A 581 26.27 -0.62 -28.81
CA ASN A 581 26.74 -1.21 -30.06
C ASN A 581 26.19 -0.61 -31.38
N GLU A 582 25.55 0.58 -31.37
CA GLU A 582 25.01 1.19 -32.57
C GLU A 582 25.46 2.65 -32.73
N GLU A 583 25.61 3.18 -33.96
CA GLU A 583 25.98 4.58 -34.20
C GLU A 583 25.00 5.59 -33.58
N SER A 584 23.72 5.23 -33.43
CA SER A 584 22.70 6.00 -32.69
C SER A 584 22.96 6.04 -31.17
N SER A 585 23.82 5.17 -30.68
CA SER A 585 24.12 5.05 -29.24
C SER A 585 24.80 6.30 -28.65
N PHE A 586 25.72 6.95 -29.43
CA PHE A 586 26.40 8.15 -28.94
C PHE A 586 25.46 9.33 -28.75
N ALA A 587 24.58 9.58 -29.76
CA ALA A 587 23.57 10.63 -29.63
C ALA A 587 22.62 10.39 -28.49
N ASN A 588 22.20 9.14 -28.26
CA ASN A 588 21.35 8.74 -27.14
C ASN A 588 22.05 8.87 -25.80
N GLN A 589 23.38 8.65 -25.74
CA GLN A 589 24.18 8.84 -24.54
C GLN A 589 24.32 10.33 -24.20
N ASP A 590 24.63 11.17 -25.18
CA ASP A 590 24.74 12.63 -24.99
C ASP A 590 23.40 13.21 -24.51
N TYR A 591 22.30 12.78 -25.12
CA TYR A 591 20.97 13.20 -24.71
C TYR A 591 20.62 12.75 -23.29
N MET A 592 20.94 11.50 -22.93
CA MET A 592 20.73 10.99 -21.58
C MET A 592 21.57 11.78 -20.57
N SER A 593 22.81 12.15 -20.91
CA SER A 593 23.65 12.99 -20.05
C SER A 593 22.98 14.32 -19.71
N LYS A 594 22.42 15.00 -20.73
CA LYS A 594 21.67 16.25 -20.54
C LYS A 594 20.42 16.04 -19.66
N SER A 595 19.67 14.97 -19.90
CA SER A 595 18.49 14.65 -19.08
C SER A 595 18.86 14.33 -17.62
N LEU A 596 20.03 13.73 -17.37
CA LEU A 596 20.57 13.52 -16.04
C LEU A 596 20.97 14.82 -15.35
N GLU A 597 21.51 15.83 -16.09
CA GLU A 597 21.79 17.15 -15.53
C GLU A 597 20.51 17.84 -15.04
N ASP A 598 19.43 17.79 -15.82
CA ASP A 598 18.13 18.32 -15.44
C ASP A 598 17.56 17.60 -14.19
N TYR A 599 17.67 16.28 -14.16
CA TYR A 599 17.24 15.49 -13.00
C TYR A 599 18.06 15.81 -11.75
N ASN A 600 19.39 15.94 -11.90
CA ASN A 600 20.28 16.31 -10.81
C ASN A 600 19.95 17.72 -10.26
N ALA A 601 19.67 18.68 -11.15
CA ALA A 601 19.24 20.01 -10.75
C ALA A 601 17.89 19.99 -10.01
N MET A 602 16.95 19.13 -10.44
CA MET A 602 15.61 19.02 -9.86
C MET A 602 15.62 18.44 -8.43
N PHE A 603 16.52 17.49 -8.15
CA PHE A 603 16.53 16.71 -6.91
C PHE A 603 17.82 16.80 -6.09
N GLY A 604 18.76 17.66 -6.48
CA GLY A 604 20.04 17.80 -5.78
C GLY A 604 20.90 16.52 -5.80
N THR A 605 20.80 15.73 -6.88
CA THR A 605 21.57 14.49 -7.08
C THR A 605 22.78 14.72 -8.00
N HIS A 606 23.60 13.70 -8.21
CA HIS A 606 24.84 13.79 -9.02
C HIS A 606 25.04 12.58 -9.92
N PHE A 607 23.99 12.13 -10.61
CA PHE A 607 24.05 10.99 -11.51
C PHE A 607 24.75 11.34 -12.82
N THR A 608 25.46 10.36 -13.37
CA THR A 608 26.16 10.42 -14.65
C THR A 608 25.87 9.14 -15.46
N LEU A 609 26.28 9.10 -16.71
CA LEU A 609 26.18 7.89 -17.53
C LEU A 609 26.86 6.68 -16.87
N ALA A 610 27.96 6.88 -16.15
CA ALA A 610 28.63 5.80 -15.41
C ALA A 610 27.82 5.26 -14.23
N THR A 611 26.91 6.07 -13.67
CA THR A 611 26.04 5.72 -12.55
C THR A 611 24.57 5.56 -12.98
N LEU A 612 24.31 5.25 -14.25
CA LEU A 612 22.95 5.11 -14.79
C LEU A 612 22.12 4.06 -14.05
N GLY A 613 22.77 2.99 -13.54
CA GLY A 613 22.12 2.01 -12.66
C GLY A 613 21.57 2.65 -11.38
N SER A 614 22.35 3.50 -10.74
CA SER A 614 21.94 4.22 -9.51
C SER A 614 20.84 5.25 -9.79
N TYR A 615 20.91 5.95 -10.92
CA TYR A 615 19.82 6.81 -11.39
C TYR A 615 18.51 6.03 -11.56
N ASN A 616 18.56 4.88 -12.21
CA ASN A 616 17.38 4.05 -12.41
C ASN A 616 16.82 3.51 -11.08
N THR A 617 17.68 3.23 -10.12
CA THR A 617 17.26 2.83 -8.78
C THR A 617 16.58 3.98 -8.03
N ASP A 618 17.16 5.18 -8.03
CA ASP A 618 16.56 6.38 -7.42
C ASP A 618 15.22 6.73 -8.09
N LEU A 619 15.18 6.68 -9.43
CA LEU A 619 13.93 6.89 -10.18
C LEU A 619 12.83 5.90 -9.78
N ASN A 620 13.17 4.62 -9.70
CA ASN A 620 12.21 3.58 -9.31
C ASN A 620 11.74 3.74 -7.86
N GLU A 621 12.63 4.06 -6.94
CA GLU A 621 12.29 4.30 -5.53
C GLU A 621 11.41 5.54 -5.37
N ARG A 622 11.69 6.60 -6.11
CA ARG A 622 10.96 7.85 -6.12
C ARG A 622 9.55 7.66 -6.69
N LEU A 623 9.42 7.01 -7.84
CA LEU A 623 8.15 6.65 -8.45
C LEU A 623 7.33 5.68 -7.58
N ALA A 624 7.96 4.83 -6.79
CA ALA A 624 7.28 3.93 -5.86
C ALA A 624 7.04 4.55 -4.47
N ARG A 625 7.53 5.76 -4.23
CA ARG A 625 7.49 6.48 -2.93
C ARG A 625 7.93 5.64 -1.74
N LYS A 626 9.01 4.87 -1.91
CA LYS A 626 9.48 3.90 -0.91
C LYS A 626 10.06 4.51 0.36
N LYS A 627 10.52 5.76 0.32
CA LYS A 627 11.10 6.47 1.47
C LYS A 627 10.19 7.59 1.93
N ASP A 628 10.19 7.87 3.22
CA ASP A 628 9.36 8.91 3.85
C ASP A 628 9.55 10.30 3.17
N LYS A 629 10.78 10.61 2.70
CA LYS A 629 11.07 11.86 1.99
C LYS A 629 10.27 12.04 0.69
N TYR A 630 9.86 10.95 0.03
CA TYR A 630 9.09 11.02 -1.20
C TYR A 630 7.59 11.35 -0.98
N ALA A 631 7.16 11.52 0.27
CA ALA A 631 5.87 12.10 0.60
C ALA A 631 5.83 13.61 0.36
N PHE A 632 6.99 14.27 0.28
CA PHE A 632 7.09 15.71 0.09
C PHE A 632 7.20 16.09 -1.38
N ARG A 633 6.52 17.18 -1.77
CA ARG A 633 6.43 17.65 -3.16
C ARG A 633 7.79 17.86 -3.81
N GLU A 634 8.77 18.34 -3.09
CA GLU A 634 10.12 18.62 -3.61
C GLU A 634 10.77 17.38 -4.19
N GLU A 635 10.46 16.22 -3.61
CA GLU A 635 11.04 14.92 -3.95
C GLU A 635 10.19 14.10 -4.93
N GLN A 636 9.02 14.62 -5.35
CA GLN A 636 8.08 13.88 -6.20
C GLN A 636 8.30 14.13 -7.68
N LEU A 637 8.09 13.10 -8.48
CA LEU A 637 7.91 13.17 -9.93
C LEU A 637 6.42 13.21 -10.27
N ASP A 638 6.08 13.83 -11.41
CA ASP A 638 4.73 13.84 -11.93
C ASP A 638 4.58 12.95 -13.16
N LEU A 639 5.61 12.90 -14.00
CA LEU A 639 5.58 12.17 -15.26
C LEU A 639 6.92 11.49 -15.54
N VAL A 640 6.87 10.24 -15.97
CA VAL A 640 8.04 9.55 -16.54
C VAL A 640 7.79 9.18 -17.98
N ILE A 641 8.75 9.45 -18.86
CA ILE A 641 8.69 9.09 -20.28
C ILE A 641 9.53 7.85 -20.51
N VAL A 642 8.92 6.85 -21.14
CA VAL A 642 9.57 5.54 -21.40
C VAL A 642 9.25 5.03 -22.81
N VAL A 643 10.06 4.10 -23.29
CA VAL A 643 9.71 3.28 -24.47
C VAL A 643 9.05 1.99 -24.01
N ASP A 644 9.80 1.00 -23.53
CA ASP A 644 9.28 -0.26 -23.00
C ASP A 644 9.64 -0.50 -21.52
N ARG A 645 10.62 0.26 -21.01
CA ARG A 645 11.05 0.18 -19.64
C ARG A 645 9.90 0.58 -18.70
N LEU A 646 9.83 -0.04 -17.54
CA LEU A 646 8.79 0.14 -16.51
C LEU A 646 7.38 -0.39 -16.89
N LEU A 647 7.12 -0.74 -18.15
CA LEU A 647 5.85 -1.38 -18.53
C LEU A 647 5.72 -2.80 -17.98
N THR A 648 6.84 -3.43 -17.63
CA THR A 648 6.86 -4.78 -17.06
C THR A 648 7.72 -4.83 -15.79
N GLY A 649 7.27 -5.56 -14.78
CA GLY A 649 8.06 -5.84 -13.56
C GLY A 649 8.23 -4.69 -12.56
N PHE A 650 7.75 -3.49 -12.86
CA PHE A 650 7.83 -2.33 -11.99
C PHE A 650 6.61 -2.24 -11.06
N ASP A 651 6.82 -1.89 -9.80
CA ASP A 651 5.76 -1.74 -8.80
C ASP A 651 5.78 -0.35 -8.15
N ALA A 652 4.81 0.47 -8.53
CA ALA A 652 4.59 1.81 -8.00
C ALA A 652 3.10 2.03 -7.72
N PRO A 653 2.65 1.87 -6.46
CA PRO A 653 1.24 2.03 -6.10
C PRO A 653 0.66 3.41 -6.44
N CYS A 654 1.48 4.48 -6.36
CA CYS A 654 1.06 5.85 -6.69
C CYS A 654 0.99 6.15 -8.20
N LEU A 655 1.47 5.27 -9.07
CA LEU A 655 1.27 5.39 -10.52
C LEU A 655 -0.21 5.18 -10.84
N SER A 656 -0.91 6.24 -11.22
CA SER A 656 -2.34 6.19 -11.52
C SER A 656 -2.63 6.02 -13.00
N THR A 657 -1.82 6.63 -13.87
CA THR A 657 -2.17 6.81 -15.28
C THR A 657 -1.03 6.40 -16.20
N ILE A 658 -1.36 5.61 -17.23
CA ILE A 658 -0.49 5.40 -18.39
C ILE A 658 -1.08 6.12 -19.60
N PHE A 659 -0.26 6.96 -20.21
CA PHE A 659 -0.51 7.62 -21.46
C PHE A 659 0.24 6.86 -22.57
N MET A 660 -0.50 6.35 -23.56
CA MET A 660 0.03 5.47 -24.61
C MET A 660 -0.02 6.17 -25.95
N ASP A 661 1.10 6.79 -26.33
CA ASP A 661 1.28 7.34 -27.69
C ASP A 661 2.10 6.37 -28.54
N ARG A 662 1.50 5.24 -28.84
CA ARG A 662 2.08 4.15 -29.64
C ARG A 662 0.98 3.24 -30.20
N GLN A 663 1.31 2.46 -31.21
CA GLN A 663 0.44 1.42 -31.75
C GLN A 663 0.17 0.31 -30.72
N PRO A 664 -0.96 -0.41 -30.83
CA PRO A 664 -1.30 -1.49 -29.91
C PRO A 664 -0.22 -2.56 -29.80
N MET A 665 0.03 -3.02 -28.59
CA MET A 665 0.99 -4.08 -28.28
C MET A 665 0.32 -5.46 -28.33
N LYS A 666 1.11 -6.52 -28.21
CA LYS A 666 0.61 -7.89 -28.03
C LYS A 666 -0.22 -7.99 -26.76
N PRO A 667 -1.27 -8.86 -26.70
CA PRO A 667 -2.18 -8.97 -25.57
C PRO A 667 -1.50 -9.08 -24.20
N GLN A 668 -0.47 -9.89 -24.08
CA GLN A 668 0.27 -10.05 -22.81
C GLN A 668 0.97 -8.76 -22.37
N HIS A 669 1.48 -7.97 -23.30
CA HIS A 669 2.16 -6.70 -22.98
C HIS A 669 1.16 -5.61 -22.62
N ILE A 670 -0.05 -5.60 -23.21
CA ILE A 670 -1.15 -4.72 -22.83
C ILE A 670 -1.51 -4.95 -21.36
N ILE A 671 -1.81 -6.19 -20.97
CA ILE A 671 -2.16 -6.51 -19.58
C ILE A 671 -1.03 -6.19 -18.62
N GLN A 672 0.21 -6.43 -18.99
CA GLN A 672 1.37 -6.10 -18.15
C GLN A 672 1.51 -4.59 -17.94
N ALA A 673 1.36 -3.80 -18.99
CA ALA A 673 1.41 -2.34 -18.91
C ALA A 673 0.25 -1.80 -18.07
N PHE A 674 -0.98 -2.20 -18.36
CA PHE A 674 -2.17 -1.79 -17.61
C PHE A 674 -2.05 -2.10 -16.13
N SER A 675 -1.52 -3.28 -15.81
CA SER A 675 -1.31 -3.73 -14.44
C SER A 675 -0.27 -2.91 -13.65
N ARG A 676 0.38 -1.91 -14.25
CA ARG A 676 1.20 -0.95 -13.49
C ARG A 676 0.34 0.05 -12.74
N THR A 677 -0.84 0.38 -13.26
CA THR A 677 -1.74 1.37 -12.67
C THR A 677 -2.75 0.80 -11.68
N ASN A 678 -2.95 -0.51 -11.64
CA ASN A 678 -4.03 -1.14 -10.89
C ASN A 678 -3.71 -1.46 -9.41
N ARG A 679 -2.63 -0.92 -8.87
CA ARG A 679 -2.27 -1.07 -7.46
C ARG A 679 -3.16 -0.25 -6.56
N LEU A 680 -3.52 -0.83 -5.42
CA LEU A 680 -4.14 -0.09 -4.32
C LEU A 680 -3.14 0.95 -3.78
N PHE A 681 -3.59 2.16 -3.56
CA PHE A 681 -2.77 3.22 -2.98
C PHE A 681 -3.54 3.95 -1.87
N ASP A 682 -4.51 4.78 -2.22
CA ASP A 682 -5.38 5.49 -1.31
C ASP A 682 -6.85 5.36 -1.73
N GLU A 683 -7.77 5.96 -1.00
CA GLU A 683 -9.21 5.90 -1.30
C GLU A 683 -9.59 6.67 -2.57
N GLY A 684 -8.82 7.69 -2.93
CA GLY A 684 -9.07 8.51 -4.12
C GLY A 684 -8.73 7.80 -5.43
N LYS A 685 -7.81 6.82 -5.41
CA LYS A 685 -7.43 6.03 -6.59
C LYS A 685 -8.42 4.88 -6.81
N LYS A 686 -9.45 5.10 -7.61
CA LYS A 686 -10.54 4.12 -7.85
C LYS A 686 -10.20 3.10 -8.95
N PHE A 687 -9.50 3.50 -10.00
CA PHE A 687 -9.14 2.68 -11.15
C PHE A 687 -7.69 2.92 -11.59
N GLY A 688 -7.13 1.95 -12.31
CA GLY A 688 -5.96 2.21 -13.14
C GLY A 688 -6.39 2.93 -14.41
N GLN A 689 -5.82 4.11 -14.68
CA GLN A 689 -6.17 4.97 -15.79
C GLN A 689 -5.28 4.68 -17.00
N ILE A 690 -5.87 4.46 -18.16
CA ILE A 690 -5.16 4.28 -19.42
C ILE A 690 -5.75 5.23 -20.45
N VAL A 691 -4.90 6.02 -21.10
CA VAL A 691 -5.29 6.91 -22.18
C VAL A 691 -4.45 6.59 -23.42
N THR A 692 -5.10 6.24 -24.52
CA THR A 692 -4.44 5.94 -25.80
C THR A 692 -4.67 7.07 -26.80
N PHE A 693 -3.71 7.37 -27.67
CA PHE A 693 -3.78 8.50 -28.59
C PHE A 693 -3.69 8.10 -30.07
N GLN A 694 -3.43 6.84 -30.36
CA GLN A 694 -3.31 6.32 -31.73
C GLN A 694 -4.34 5.21 -31.97
N THR A 695 -4.89 5.17 -33.18
CA THR A 695 -5.75 4.10 -33.69
C THR A 695 -6.77 3.57 -32.64
N PRO A 696 -7.74 4.38 -32.20
CA PRO A 696 -8.63 4.05 -31.09
C PRO A 696 -9.44 2.76 -31.32
N GLY A 697 -9.89 2.48 -32.54
CA GLY A 697 -10.60 1.26 -32.87
C GLY A 697 -9.72 0.02 -32.79
N HIS A 698 -8.56 0.04 -33.43
CA HIS A 698 -7.60 -1.06 -33.36
C HIS A 698 -7.09 -1.28 -31.93
N PHE A 699 -6.88 -0.19 -31.18
CA PHE A 699 -6.44 -0.30 -29.80
C PHE A 699 -7.52 -0.97 -28.95
N LYS A 700 -8.78 -0.57 -29.13
CA LYS A 700 -9.91 -1.17 -28.45
C LYS A 700 -10.02 -2.67 -28.71
N GLU A 701 -9.93 -3.09 -29.98
CA GLU A 701 -9.97 -4.51 -30.35
C GLU A 701 -8.86 -5.31 -29.63
N LYS A 702 -7.63 -4.77 -29.59
CA LYS A 702 -6.50 -5.43 -28.91
C LYS A 702 -6.64 -5.46 -27.40
N VAL A 703 -7.25 -4.45 -26.79
CA VAL A 703 -7.56 -4.45 -25.37
C VAL A 703 -8.65 -5.48 -25.06
N ASP A 704 -9.72 -5.53 -25.84
CA ASP A 704 -10.79 -6.51 -25.67
C ASP A 704 -10.27 -7.95 -25.82
N GLU A 705 -9.40 -8.21 -26.83
CA GLU A 705 -8.70 -9.49 -27.00
C GLU A 705 -7.87 -9.85 -25.77
N ALA A 706 -7.08 -8.90 -25.27
CA ALA A 706 -6.22 -9.10 -24.11
C ALA A 706 -7.01 -9.36 -22.82
N LEU A 707 -8.07 -8.59 -22.60
CA LEU A 707 -8.92 -8.76 -21.42
C LEU A 707 -9.70 -10.07 -21.47
N SER A 708 -10.26 -10.45 -22.63
CA SER A 708 -10.95 -11.73 -22.81
C SER A 708 -10.01 -12.91 -22.48
N LEU A 709 -8.78 -12.86 -22.96
CA LEU A 709 -7.78 -13.92 -22.77
C LEU A 709 -7.33 -14.04 -21.30
N TYR A 710 -7.10 -12.91 -20.62
CA TYR A 710 -6.49 -12.90 -19.27
C TYR A 710 -7.48 -12.69 -18.13
N SER A 711 -8.76 -12.50 -18.40
CA SER A 711 -9.83 -12.49 -17.41
C SER A 711 -10.73 -13.74 -17.46
N ASN A 712 -10.33 -14.74 -18.23
CA ASN A 712 -11.09 -15.98 -18.44
C ASN A 712 -12.56 -15.70 -18.84
N GLY A 713 -12.74 -14.83 -19.87
CA GLY A 713 -14.06 -14.42 -20.37
C GLY A 713 -14.83 -13.43 -19.49
N GLY A 714 -14.14 -12.76 -18.58
CA GLY A 714 -14.74 -11.78 -17.65
C GLY A 714 -14.43 -10.31 -17.96
N GLU A 715 -14.22 -9.96 -19.23
CA GLU A 715 -13.80 -8.62 -19.68
C GLU A 715 -14.66 -7.48 -19.12
N PHE A 716 -15.97 -7.64 -19.07
CA PHE A 716 -16.89 -6.62 -18.53
C PHE A 716 -16.77 -6.38 -17.02
N ALA A 717 -16.18 -7.32 -16.28
CA ALA A 717 -15.95 -7.17 -14.86
C ALA A 717 -14.63 -6.43 -14.53
N VAL A 718 -13.79 -6.22 -15.54
CA VAL A 718 -12.44 -5.69 -15.41
C VAL A 718 -12.37 -4.21 -15.76
N LEU A 719 -13.22 -3.77 -16.69
CA LEU A 719 -13.30 -2.38 -17.14
C LEU A 719 -14.24 -1.55 -16.26
N ALA A 720 -13.85 -0.31 -16.00
CA ALA A 720 -14.75 0.71 -15.47
C ALA A 720 -15.92 0.96 -16.44
N PRO A 721 -17.06 1.44 -15.97
CA PRO A 721 -18.15 1.88 -16.84
C PRO A 721 -17.66 2.87 -17.91
N THR A 722 -18.31 2.89 -19.06
CA THR A 722 -18.08 3.91 -20.07
C THR A 722 -18.58 5.28 -19.60
N TRP A 723 -18.09 6.37 -20.19
CA TRP A 723 -18.58 7.72 -19.92
C TRP A 723 -20.10 7.83 -19.97
N LEU A 724 -20.73 7.24 -21.00
CA LEU A 724 -22.17 7.29 -21.18
C LEU A 724 -22.92 6.55 -20.07
N GLU A 725 -22.43 5.40 -19.65
CA GLU A 725 -23.01 4.59 -18.58
C GLU A 725 -22.85 5.29 -17.22
N GLU A 726 -21.68 5.84 -16.93
CA GLU A 726 -21.42 6.51 -15.66
C GLU A 726 -22.20 7.83 -15.56
N LYS A 727 -22.25 8.60 -16.64
CA LYS A 727 -23.05 9.81 -16.74
C LYS A 727 -24.56 9.50 -16.55
N ALA A 728 -25.05 8.39 -17.11
CA ALA A 728 -26.44 7.98 -16.94
C ALA A 728 -26.74 7.62 -15.47
N LYS A 729 -25.88 6.87 -14.81
CA LYS A 729 -25.99 6.54 -13.38
C LYS A 729 -25.95 7.80 -12.52
N PHE A 730 -25.03 8.71 -12.82
CA PHE A 730 -24.92 9.98 -12.11
C PHE A 730 -26.22 10.77 -12.18
N LYS A 731 -26.79 10.93 -13.37
CA LYS A 731 -28.09 11.61 -13.53
C LYS A 731 -29.24 10.95 -12.76
N GLU A 732 -29.25 9.62 -12.71
CA GLU A 732 -30.23 8.89 -11.90
C GLU A 732 -30.08 9.25 -10.41
N LYS A 733 -28.86 9.31 -9.88
CA LYS A 733 -28.63 9.67 -8.47
C LYS A 733 -28.92 11.14 -8.18
N VAL A 734 -28.65 12.03 -9.12
CA VAL A 734 -29.14 13.43 -9.03
C VAL A 734 -30.65 13.48 -8.89
N GLN A 735 -31.38 12.76 -9.73
CA GLN A 735 -32.85 12.72 -9.64
C GLN A 735 -33.34 12.14 -8.31
N GLN A 736 -32.66 11.10 -7.79
CA GLN A 736 -32.97 10.51 -6.47
C GLN A 736 -32.75 11.52 -5.34
N LEU A 737 -31.67 12.29 -5.38
CA LEU A 737 -31.39 13.35 -4.41
C LEU A 737 -32.44 14.46 -4.48
N LEU A 738 -32.74 14.98 -5.69
CA LEU A 738 -33.70 16.05 -5.89
C LEU A 738 -35.15 15.62 -5.59
N ALA A 739 -35.46 14.32 -5.65
CA ALA A 739 -36.76 13.80 -5.19
C ALA A 739 -36.92 13.86 -3.67
N ILE A 740 -35.81 13.88 -2.91
CA ILE A 740 -35.83 14.01 -1.45
C ILE A 740 -35.72 15.48 -1.04
N ALA A 741 -34.81 16.22 -1.66
CA ALA A 741 -34.58 17.64 -1.43
C ALA A 741 -34.45 18.35 -2.79
N PRO A 742 -35.49 18.98 -3.32
CA PRO A 742 -35.49 19.65 -4.63
C PRO A 742 -34.49 20.80 -4.77
N ASN A 743 -34.07 21.37 -3.66
CA ASN A 743 -33.01 22.36 -3.54
C ASN A 743 -32.37 22.29 -2.13
N PRO A 744 -31.25 22.95 -1.88
CA PRO A 744 -30.55 22.90 -0.58
C PRO A 744 -31.38 23.43 0.60
N GLU A 745 -32.34 24.33 0.37
CA GLU A 745 -33.21 24.90 1.41
C GLU A 745 -34.32 23.93 1.85
N MET A 746 -34.59 22.90 1.03
CA MET A 746 -35.62 21.88 1.26
C MET A 746 -35.05 20.56 1.79
N VAL A 747 -33.83 20.58 2.30
CA VAL A 747 -33.26 19.45 3.05
C VAL A 747 -34.08 19.20 4.30
N PRO A 748 -34.33 17.94 4.73
CA PRO A 748 -35.10 17.64 5.93
C PRO A 748 -34.62 18.42 7.16
N ASP A 749 -35.56 19.09 7.82
CA ASP A 749 -35.31 19.96 8.97
C ASP A 749 -34.75 19.13 10.14
N LEU A 750 -33.66 19.61 10.75
CA LEU A 750 -32.95 18.91 11.80
C LEU A 750 -33.77 18.72 13.10
N ASP A 751 -34.64 19.70 13.41
CA ASP A 751 -35.41 19.72 14.66
C ASP A 751 -36.70 18.90 14.58
N VAL A 752 -37.27 18.73 13.37
CA VAL A 752 -38.60 18.15 13.17
C VAL A 752 -38.53 16.77 12.49
N SER A 753 -37.53 16.52 11.64
CA SER A 753 -37.46 15.29 10.85
C SER A 753 -37.03 14.09 11.68
N SER A 754 -37.55 12.92 11.34
CA SER A 754 -37.17 11.65 11.89
C SER A 754 -35.76 11.23 11.44
N ASP A 755 -35.08 10.39 12.21
CA ASP A 755 -33.79 9.82 11.86
C ASP A 755 -33.81 9.11 10.51
N ALA A 756 -34.90 8.43 10.18
CA ALA A 756 -35.08 7.76 8.91
C ALA A 756 -35.07 8.75 7.72
N GLU A 757 -35.68 9.93 7.87
CA GLU A 757 -35.68 10.97 6.83
C GLU A 757 -34.30 11.60 6.67
N LEU A 758 -33.62 11.92 7.78
CA LEU A 758 -32.27 12.46 7.78
C LEU A 758 -31.29 11.48 7.13
N LYS A 759 -31.34 10.20 7.50
CA LYS A 759 -30.53 9.14 6.92
C LYS A 759 -30.80 8.92 5.43
N ARG A 760 -32.06 9.03 5.01
CA ARG A 760 -32.45 8.91 3.60
C ARG A 760 -31.81 10.00 2.76
N PHE A 761 -31.83 11.25 3.23
CA PHE A 761 -31.17 12.38 2.58
C PHE A 761 -29.65 12.14 2.55
N ALA A 762 -29.05 11.85 3.70
CA ALA A 762 -27.61 11.67 3.80
C ALA A 762 -27.10 10.56 2.88
N LYS A 763 -27.79 9.42 2.81
CA LYS A 763 -27.47 8.33 1.88
C LYS A 763 -27.57 8.76 0.41
N ALA A 764 -28.63 9.47 0.06
CA ALA A 764 -28.79 9.96 -1.31
C ALA A 764 -27.69 10.94 -1.70
N PHE A 765 -27.27 11.80 -0.78
CA PHE A 765 -26.18 12.73 -1.02
C PHE A 765 -24.81 12.02 -1.10
N GLN A 766 -24.54 11.01 -0.28
CA GLN A 766 -23.34 10.18 -0.41
C GLN A 766 -23.25 9.49 -1.78
N GLU A 767 -24.36 8.93 -2.26
CA GLU A 767 -24.41 8.29 -3.59
C GLU A 767 -24.22 9.30 -4.73
N PHE A 768 -24.78 10.51 -4.59
CA PHE A 768 -24.54 11.63 -5.49
C PHE A 768 -23.05 12.00 -5.51
N ASP A 769 -22.47 12.24 -4.34
CA ASP A 769 -21.08 12.68 -4.19
C ASP A 769 -20.10 11.68 -4.79
N LYS A 770 -20.26 10.38 -4.53
CA LYS A 770 -19.43 9.31 -5.10
C LYS A 770 -19.45 9.30 -6.63
N LEU A 771 -20.62 9.44 -7.22
CA LEU A 771 -20.76 9.44 -8.67
C LEU A 771 -20.31 10.76 -9.28
N PHE A 772 -20.52 11.88 -8.59
CA PHE A 772 -20.02 13.17 -9.05
C PHE A 772 -18.47 13.16 -9.08
N ALA A 773 -17.82 12.61 -8.05
CA ALA A 773 -16.37 12.41 -8.06
C ALA A 773 -15.93 11.46 -9.19
N SER A 774 -16.70 10.40 -9.45
CA SER A 774 -16.40 9.43 -10.51
C SER A 774 -16.46 10.05 -11.92
N VAL A 775 -17.54 10.78 -12.25
CA VAL A 775 -17.68 11.39 -13.59
C VAL A 775 -16.62 12.46 -13.87
N GLN A 776 -16.11 13.13 -12.85
CA GLN A 776 -15.05 14.15 -13.00
C GLN A 776 -13.70 13.58 -13.48
N VAL A 777 -13.51 12.27 -13.43
CA VAL A 777 -12.25 11.63 -13.86
C VAL A 777 -12.20 11.42 -15.37
N TYR A 778 -13.35 11.39 -16.04
CA TYR A 778 -13.44 11.16 -17.49
C TYR A 778 -12.98 12.37 -18.29
N ALA A 779 -12.32 12.13 -19.43
CA ALA A 779 -11.86 13.19 -20.32
C ALA A 779 -13.02 13.98 -20.97
N ASP A 780 -14.17 13.32 -21.15
CA ASP A 780 -15.38 13.94 -21.70
C ASP A 780 -16.17 14.77 -20.67
N TYR A 781 -15.65 14.89 -19.44
CA TYR A 781 -16.29 15.71 -18.41
C TYR A 781 -16.02 17.18 -18.64
N GLU A 782 -17.07 17.93 -18.94
CA GLU A 782 -17.07 19.40 -18.97
C GLU A 782 -18.05 19.88 -17.88
N GLN A 783 -17.49 20.58 -16.87
CA GLN A 783 -18.25 20.95 -15.66
C GLN A 783 -19.49 21.80 -15.97
N GLU A 784 -19.35 22.82 -16.83
CA GLU A 784 -20.44 23.71 -17.18
C GLU A 784 -21.59 22.97 -17.88
N ASP A 785 -21.26 22.02 -18.77
CA ASP A 785 -22.25 21.23 -19.50
C ASP A 785 -22.97 20.27 -18.57
N ILE A 786 -22.25 19.61 -17.68
CA ILE A 786 -22.85 18.65 -16.72
C ILE A 786 -23.74 19.39 -15.73
N LEU A 787 -23.30 20.50 -15.15
CA LEU A 787 -24.10 21.29 -14.20
C LEU A 787 -25.36 21.82 -14.86
N LYS A 788 -25.28 22.32 -16.08
CA LYS A 788 -26.46 22.75 -16.86
C LYS A 788 -27.41 21.60 -17.13
N GLU A 789 -26.87 20.43 -17.43
CA GLU A 789 -27.69 19.23 -17.77
C GLU A 789 -28.43 18.67 -16.56
N ILE A 790 -27.85 18.77 -15.36
CA ILE A 790 -28.46 18.31 -14.10
C ILE A 790 -29.33 19.40 -13.45
N GLY A 791 -29.21 20.65 -13.89
CA GLY A 791 -29.97 21.78 -13.35
C GLY A 791 -29.53 22.25 -11.97
N LEU A 792 -28.28 22.02 -11.60
CA LEU A 792 -27.67 22.47 -10.35
C LEU A 792 -26.51 23.41 -10.66
N SER A 793 -26.30 24.43 -9.83
CA SER A 793 -25.09 25.24 -9.82
C SER A 793 -24.03 24.65 -8.88
N LEU A 794 -22.78 25.10 -8.98
CA LEU A 794 -21.76 24.74 -7.97
C LEU A 794 -22.15 25.20 -6.57
N GLU A 795 -22.75 26.38 -6.46
CA GLU A 795 -23.24 26.93 -5.19
C GLU A 795 -24.34 26.02 -4.59
N ASP A 796 -25.23 25.44 -5.40
CA ASP A 796 -26.21 24.46 -4.92
C ASP A 796 -25.53 23.22 -4.35
N ILE A 797 -24.49 22.71 -5.03
CA ILE A 797 -23.75 21.52 -4.57
C ILE A 797 -23.00 21.80 -3.27
N GLU A 798 -22.38 22.98 -3.14
CA GLU A 798 -21.70 23.41 -1.91
C GLU A 798 -22.70 23.57 -0.75
N ASN A 799 -23.85 24.13 -1.02
CA ASN A 799 -24.92 24.28 -0.04
C ASN A 799 -25.50 22.92 0.38
N PHE A 800 -25.72 21.97 -0.54
CA PHE A 800 -26.08 20.60 -0.20
C PHE A 800 -25.02 19.92 0.66
N SER A 801 -23.74 20.14 0.36
CA SER A 801 -22.63 19.62 1.15
C SER A 801 -22.65 20.17 2.58
N GLY A 802 -22.89 21.47 2.75
CA GLY A 802 -23.03 22.09 4.08
C GLY A 802 -24.21 21.51 4.85
N GLN A 803 -25.39 21.36 4.20
CA GLN A 803 -26.55 20.73 4.84
C GLN A 803 -26.29 19.25 5.19
N TYR A 804 -25.60 18.52 4.33
CA TYR A 804 -25.18 17.14 4.63
C TYR A 804 -24.33 17.06 5.90
N GLN A 805 -23.36 17.94 6.08
CA GLN A 805 -22.54 17.98 7.29
C GLN A 805 -23.40 18.24 8.54
N ASN A 806 -24.33 19.20 8.47
CA ASN A 806 -25.25 19.48 9.56
C ASN A 806 -26.11 18.25 9.92
N VAL A 807 -26.61 17.53 8.91
CA VAL A 807 -27.39 16.29 9.11
C VAL A 807 -26.53 15.19 9.76
N ILE A 808 -25.28 15.02 9.34
CA ILE A 808 -24.38 14.04 9.94
C ILE A 808 -24.06 14.38 11.39
N GLU A 809 -23.80 15.65 11.70
CA GLU A 809 -23.56 16.08 13.09
C GLU A 809 -24.80 15.84 13.98
N GLU A 810 -25.98 16.13 13.47
CA GLU A 810 -27.23 15.87 14.21
C GLU A 810 -27.48 14.37 14.42
N LEU A 811 -27.26 13.54 13.40
CA LEU A 811 -27.35 12.08 13.54
C LEU A 811 -26.33 11.53 14.53
N ARG A 812 -25.10 12.08 14.57
CA ARG A 812 -24.09 11.73 15.58
C ARG A 812 -24.53 12.14 16.99
N ARG A 813 -25.15 13.32 17.13
CA ARG A 813 -25.68 13.81 18.41
C ARG A 813 -26.78 12.89 18.93
N ARG A 814 -27.79 12.58 18.09
CA ARG A 814 -28.92 11.70 18.49
C ARG A 814 -28.46 10.29 18.85
N ARG A 815 -27.45 9.75 18.14
CA ARG A 815 -26.89 8.42 18.42
C ARG A 815 -26.18 8.33 19.78
N LYS A 816 -25.69 9.45 20.34
CA LYS A 816 -25.08 9.47 21.68
C LYS A 816 -26.12 9.39 22.80
N ASP A 817 -27.34 9.77 22.51
CA ASP A 817 -28.44 9.84 23.50
C ASP A 817 -29.33 8.57 23.49
N ASP A 818 -29.19 7.68 22.47
CA ASP A 818 -30.06 6.49 22.30
C ASP A 818 -29.24 5.20 22.17
N GLU A 819 -29.20 4.39 23.22
CA GLU A 819 -28.55 3.07 23.25
C GLU A 819 -29.39 1.94 22.62
N GLY A 820 -30.35 2.18 21.76
CA GLY A 820 -31.30 1.12 21.48
C GLY A 820 -32.17 1.07 20.24
N ILE A 821 -31.85 1.61 19.08
CA ILE A 821 -32.68 1.40 17.87
C ILE A 821 -31.87 0.98 16.64
N GLU A 822 -32.27 -0.20 16.09
CA GLU A 822 -31.78 -0.75 14.82
C GLU A 822 -32.11 0.15 13.65
N ASP A 823 -31.11 0.42 12.80
CA ASP A 823 -31.36 1.14 11.57
C ASP A 823 -30.51 0.68 10.39
N THR A 824 -31.01 0.95 9.17
CA THR A 824 -30.44 0.60 7.89
C THR A 824 -28.95 0.92 7.76
N PRO A 825 -28.12 0.10 7.09
CA PRO A 825 -26.70 0.31 6.95
C PRO A 825 -26.42 1.64 6.24
N PHE A 826 -25.85 2.57 7.00
CA PHE A 826 -25.53 3.92 6.57
C PHE A 826 -24.15 4.29 7.10
N ASP A 827 -23.27 4.79 6.23
CA ASP A 827 -21.93 5.19 6.63
C ASP A 827 -21.88 6.62 7.14
N ILE A 828 -21.92 6.77 8.46
CA ILE A 828 -21.89 8.07 9.14
C ILE A 828 -20.48 8.72 9.13
N GLU A 829 -19.44 7.95 8.81
CA GLU A 829 -18.05 8.42 8.74
C GLU A 829 -17.60 8.69 7.29
N TYR A 830 -18.51 8.66 6.34
CA TYR A 830 -18.20 8.93 4.94
C TYR A 830 -17.68 10.36 4.75
N GLU A 831 -16.48 10.48 4.21
CA GLU A 831 -15.90 11.76 3.79
C GLU A 831 -16.29 12.08 2.35
N LEU A 832 -16.69 13.34 2.09
CA LEU A 832 -17.09 13.80 0.75
C LEU A 832 -15.91 13.73 -0.22
N GLU A 833 -16.13 13.12 -1.38
CA GLU A 833 -15.09 12.88 -2.40
C GLU A 833 -15.08 13.96 -3.48
N SER A 834 -16.26 14.50 -3.87
CA SER A 834 -16.38 15.41 -5.00
C SER A 834 -16.12 16.89 -4.65
N VAL A 835 -16.34 17.26 -3.40
CA VAL A 835 -16.31 18.65 -2.91
C VAL A 835 -14.92 19.03 -2.38
N ARG A 836 -13.93 18.15 -2.49
CA ARG A 836 -12.54 18.52 -2.18
C ARG A 836 -12.09 19.62 -3.13
N THR A 837 -11.99 20.84 -2.60
CA THR A 837 -11.45 21.99 -3.34
C THR A 837 -9.97 21.79 -3.57
N ASP A 838 -9.50 22.14 -4.77
CA ASP A 838 -8.08 22.19 -5.06
C ASP A 838 -7.39 23.18 -4.10
N GLU A 839 -6.55 22.68 -3.21
CA GLU A 839 -5.77 23.54 -2.32
C GLU A 839 -4.87 24.46 -3.15
N ILE A 840 -4.94 25.77 -2.91
CA ILE A 840 -4.08 26.72 -3.61
C ILE A 840 -2.69 26.63 -3.00
N ASN A 841 -1.70 26.29 -3.84
CA ASN A 841 -0.32 26.25 -3.40
C ASN A 841 0.22 27.66 -3.12
N TYR A 842 0.81 27.85 -1.95
CA TYR A 842 1.38 29.16 -1.56
C TYR A 842 2.47 29.66 -2.51
N HIS A 843 3.23 28.78 -3.18
CA HIS A 843 4.20 29.16 -4.21
C HIS A 843 3.54 29.86 -5.40
N TYR A 844 2.31 29.47 -5.75
CA TYR A 844 1.56 30.18 -6.77
C TYR A 844 1.20 31.58 -6.31
N ILE A 845 0.77 31.77 -5.06
CA ILE A 845 0.47 33.07 -4.47
C ILE A 845 1.74 33.96 -4.48
N ILE A 846 2.87 33.41 -4.07
CA ILE A 846 4.16 34.10 -4.08
C ILE A 846 4.57 34.52 -5.50
N SER A 847 4.46 33.63 -6.49
CA SER A 847 4.77 33.94 -7.88
C SER A 847 3.84 35.03 -8.45
N LEU A 848 2.59 35.04 -8.06
CA LEU A 848 1.61 36.04 -8.44
C LEU A 848 1.97 37.40 -7.84
N ILE A 849 2.29 37.45 -6.55
CA ILE A 849 2.77 38.67 -5.87
C ILE A 849 4.05 39.20 -6.55
N GLN A 850 5.02 38.33 -6.86
CA GLN A 850 6.26 38.70 -7.55
C GLN A 850 5.97 39.35 -8.91
N ASN A 851 5.12 38.70 -9.73
CA ASN A 851 4.76 39.23 -11.04
C ASN A 851 4.05 40.60 -10.98
N LEU A 852 3.21 40.79 -9.97
CA LEU A 852 2.52 42.08 -9.77
C LEU A 852 3.47 43.22 -9.35
N ILE A 853 4.45 42.90 -8.49
CA ILE A 853 5.46 43.88 -8.03
C ILE A 853 6.42 44.25 -9.17
N ASP A 854 6.84 43.26 -9.97
CA ASP A 854 7.78 43.45 -11.09
C ASP A 854 7.12 44.06 -12.34
N SER A 855 5.79 44.12 -12.37
CA SER A 855 5.04 44.70 -13.50
C SER A 855 5.45 46.16 -13.75
N LYS A 856 5.37 46.61 -15.02
CA LYS A 856 5.73 48.00 -15.41
C LYS A 856 4.75 49.03 -14.86
N ASN A 857 3.63 48.65 -14.33
CA ASN A 857 2.61 49.56 -13.78
C ASN A 857 3.02 50.06 -12.40
N GLN A 858 2.95 51.33 -12.16
CA GLN A 858 3.30 51.95 -10.87
C GLN A 858 2.27 51.69 -9.77
N VAL A 859 1.10 51.22 -10.12
CA VAL A 859 0.00 50.91 -9.16
C VAL A 859 -0.61 49.58 -9.51
N ILE A 860 -0.69 48.67 -8.54
CA ILE A 860 -1.36 47.37 -8.69
C ILE A 860 -2.88 47.60 -8.79
N PRO A 861 -3.56 47.08 -9.83
CA PRO A 861 -5.00 47.21 -9.99
C PRO A 861 -5.80 46.62 -8.84
N ASP A 862 -6.90 47.24 -8.43
CA ASP A 862 -7.71 46.77 -7.30
C ASP A 862 -8.31 45.38 -7.52
N LYS A 863 -8.54 44.99 -8.78
CA LYS A 863 -9.00 43.66 -9.12
C LYS A 863 -7.97 42.57 -8.80
N GLU A 864 -6.70 42.87 -9.08
CA GLU A 864 -5.59 41.95 -8.83
C GLU A 864 -5.25 41.89 -7.33
N LYS A 865 -5.38 43.00 -6.61
CA LYS A 865 -5.27 43.02 -5.14
C LYS A 865 -6.30 42.08 -4.50
N LYS A 866 -7.56 42.24 -4.86
CA LYS A 866 -8.64 41.39 -4.34
C LYS A 866 -8.42 39.90 -4.68
N MET A 867 -7.84 39.61 -5.82
CA MET A 867 -7.55 38.23 -6.22
C MET A 867 -6.47 37.61 -5.31
N VAL A 868 -5.39 38.32 -5.02
CA VAL A 868 -4.36 37.88 -4.08
C VAL A 868 -4.92 37.75 -2.67
N ASP A 869 -5.71 38.73 -2.21
CA ASP A 869 -6.34 38.70 -0.89
C ASP A 869 -7.25 37.47 -0.73
N ASN A 870 -8.04 37.13 -1.76
CA ASN A 870 -8.87 35.93 -1.75
C ASN A 870 -8.04 34.67 -1.67
N TYR A 871 -6.95 34.55 -2.42
CA TYR A 871 -6.08 33.37 -2.37
C TYR A 871 -5.36 33.21 -1.03
N ILE A 872 -4.96 34.33 -0.40
CA ILE A 872 -4.40 34.31 0.95
C ILE A 872 -5.49 33.85 1.96
N ALA A 873 -6.73 34.29 1.80
CA ALA A 873 -7.83 33.88 2.66
C ALA A 873 -8.20 32.38 2.47
N ASP A 874 -8.05 31.85 1.25
CA ASP A 874 -8.23 30.42 1.00
C ASP A 874 -7.08 29.61 1.60
N LEU A 875 -5.83 30.08 1.51
CA LEU A 875 -4.70 29.44 2.17
C LEU A 875 -4.84 29.47 3.72
N ASP A 876 -5.48 30.48 4.26
CA ASP A 876 -5.72 30.60 5.71
C ASP A 876 -6.57 29.45 6.26
N LYS A 877 -7.48 28.89 5.46
CA LYS A 877 -8.32 27.74 5.84
C LYS A 877 -7.51 26.46 6.01
N THR A 878 -6.42 26.30 5.25
CA THR A 878 -5.60 25.08 5.23
C THR A 878 -4.28 25.26 5.98
N ASN A 879 -3.68 26.45 5.92
CA ASN A 879 -2.41 26.78 6.58
C ASN A 879 -2.40 28.21 7.11
N PRO A 880 -3.03 28.46 8.29
CA PRO A 880 -3.14 29.80 8.87
C PRO A 880 -1.78 30.46 9.14
N LYS A 881 -0.76 29.69 9.51
CA LYS A 881 0.56 30.23 9.87
C LYS A 881 1.31 30.78 8.66
N LEU A 882 1.34 30.01 7.59
CA LEU A 882 1.96 30.44 6.35
C LEU A 882 1.17 31.59 5.70
N SER A 883 -0.16 31.53 5.75
CA SER A 883 -1.06 32.60 5.30
C SER A 883 -0.74 33.94 5.98
N GLN A 884 -0.51 33.94 7.30
CA GLN A 884 -0.15 35.17 8.05
C GLN A 884 1.16 35.76 7.59
N LEU A 885 2.20 34.93 7.34
CA LEU A 885 3.49 35.46 6.85
C LEU A 885 3.36 36.03 5.43
N ILE A 886 2.65 35.35 4.55
CA ILE A 886 2.40 35.81 3.18
C ILE A 886 1.56 37.11 3.20
N SER A 887 0.53 37.18 4.03
CA SER A 887 -0.29 38.39 4.21
C SER A 887 0.55 39.60 4.65
N LYS A 888 1.48 39.37 5.57
CA LYS A 888 2.40 40.43 6.04
C LYS A 888 3.29 40.94 4.90
N ILE A 889 3.92 40.01 4.14
CA ILE A 889 4.72 40.38 2.97
C ILE A 889 3.86 41.17 1.94
N TRP A 890 2.65 40.68 1.68
CA TRP A 890 1.74 41.29 0.73
C TRP A 890 1.33 42.73 1.16
N GLN A 891 1.01 42.96 2.42
CA GLN A 891 0.68 44.27 2.96
C GLN A 891 1.88 45.22 2.89
N GLU A 892 3.09 44.75 3.25
CA GLU A 892 4.31 45.53 3.15
C GLU A 892 4.63 45.90 1.69
N ALA A 893 4.49 44.97 0.77
CA ALA A 893 4.71 45.17 -0.66
C ALA A 893 3.69 46.10 -1.31
N GLN A 894 2.44 46.15 -0.86
CA GLN A 894 1.44 47.12 -1.29
C GLN A 894 1.79 48.55 -0.83
N THR A 895 2.39 48.70 0.37
CA THR A 895 2.72 49.97 0.96
C THR A 895 4.03 50.53 0.38
N ASN A 896 5.02 49.67 0.14
CA ASN A 896 6.37 50.05 -0.31
C ASN A 896 6.79 49.29 -1.58
N THR A 897 5.98 49.32 -2.63
CA THR A 897 6.19 48.55 -3.86
C THR A 897 7.58 48.76 -4.50
N GLN A 898 8.16 49.95 -4.35
CA GLN A 898 9.50 50.26 -4.91
C GLN A 898 10.63 49.53 -4.19
N ASP A 899 10.50 49.30 -2.87
CA ASP A 899 11.51 48.60 -2.07
C ASP A 899 11.54 47.11 -2.35
N TYR A 900 10.41 46.55 -2.82
CA TYR A 900 10.29 45.14 -3.17
C TYR A 900 10.61 44.81 -4.64
N LYS A 901 10.70 45.84 -5.50
CA LYS A 901 10.99 45.70 -6.92
C LYS A 901 12.38 45.14 -7.17
N GLY A 902 12.46 43.96 -7.81
CA GLY A 902 13.72 43.29 -8.08
C GLY A 902 14.25 42.44 -6.89
N GLN A 903 13.52 42.40 -5.76
CA GLN A 903 13.80 41.46 -4.69
C GLN A 903 12.96 40.17 -4.88
N SER A 904 13.50 39.03 -4.53
CA SER A 904 12.76 37.77 -4.55
C SER A 904 11.81 37.70 -3.35
N ILE A 905 10.51 37.65 -3.62
CA ILE A 905 9.47 37.51 -2.59
C ILE A 905 9.59 36.12 -1.92
N ALA A 906 9.96 35.09 -2.71
CA ALA A 906 10.20 33.77 -2.17
C ALA A 906 11.33 33.76 -1.14
N HIS A 907 12.47 34.40 -1.44
CA HIS A 907 13.59 34.52 -0.51
C HIS A 907 13.20 35.27 0.77
N LYS A 908 12.39 36.30 0.64
CA LYS A 908 11.90 37.06 1.78
C LYS A 908 10.99 36.22 2.68
N LEU A 909 10.16 35.42 2.09
CA LEU A 909 9.33 34.47 2.82
C LEU A 909 10.18 33.42 3.55
N ASP A 910 11.18 32.85 2.88
CA ASP A 910 12.10 31.89 3.49
C ASP A 910 12.83 32.49 4.69
N GLU A 911 13.33 33.72 4.57
CA GLU A 911 13.95 34.45 5.69
C GLU A 911 12.98 34.62 6.88
N MET A 912 11.73 34.97 6.60
CA MET A 912 10.71 35.12 7.65
C MET A 912 10.34 33.78 8.30
N ILE A 913 10.26 32.72 7.51
CA ILE A 913 10.03 31.36 8.02
C ILE A 913 11.18 30.95 8.95
N ASP A 914 12.42 31.08 8.49
CA ASP A 914 13.60 30.73 9.27
C ASP A 914 13.69 31.50 10.59
N LEU A 915 13.39 32.82 10.56
CA LEU A 915 13.32 33.62 11.77
C LEU A 915 12.23 33.13 12.73
N THR A 916 11.06 32.86 12.22
CA THR A 916 9.92 32.36 13.05
C THR A 916 10.26 31.00 13.66
N ILE A 917 10.84 30.08 12.88
CA ILE A 917 11.28 28.76 13.38
C ILE A 917 12.32 28.94 14.48
N ARG A 918 13.31 29.81 14.27
CA ARG A 918 14.36 30.07 15.25
C ARG A 918 13.81 30.66 16.54
N GLU A 919 12.86 31.58 16.46
CA GLU A 919 12.18 32.16 17.64
C GLU A 919 11.46 31.08 18.43
N GLN A 920 10.77 30.15 17.77
CA GLN A 920 10.09 29.02 18.43
C GLN A 920 11.09 28.07 19.13
N VAL A 921 12.17 27.73 18.43
CA VAL A 921 13.23 26.86 18.99
C VAL A 921 13.86 27.51 20.23
N VAL A 922 14.21 28.82 20.16
CA VAL A 922 14.81 29.56 21.27
C VAL A 922 13.83 29.65 22.46
N SER A 923 12.56 29.91 22.19
CA SER A 923 11.53 29.96 23.22
C SER A 923 11.39 28.60 23.93
N THR A 924 11.26 27.52 23.18
CA THR A 924 11.14 26.16 23.73
C THR A 924 12.41 25.73 24.48
N ALA A 925 13.58 25.99 23.92
CA ALA A 925 14.85 25.70 24.59
C ALA A 925 14.99 26.41 25.93
N ARG A 926 14.57 27.68 25.99
CA ARG A 926 14.56 28.50 27.23
C ARG A 926 13.57 27.97 28.25
N ASP A 927 12.34 27.64 27.81
CA ASP A 927 11.29 27.15 28.71
C ASP A 927 11.66 25.82 29.39
N TRP A 928 12.41 25.00 28.67
CA TRP A 928 12.85 23.69 29.15
C TRP A 928 14.30 23.64 29.62
N CYS A 929 15.05 24.76 29.56
CA CYS A 929 16.45 24.85 29.92
C CYS A 929 17.31 23.77 29.23
N VAL A 930 17.26 23.70 27.92
CA VAL A 930 18.02 22.78 27.06
C VAL A 930 18.85 23.56 26.01
N GLY A 931 19.77 22.85 25.33
CA GLY A 931 20.59 23.49 24.29
C GLY A 931 19.77 23.93 23.09
N GLU A 932 19.95 25.19 22.67
CA GLU A 932 19.27 25.75 21.50
C GLU A 932 19.76 25.09 20.20
N ASP A 933 21.07 24.89 20.06
CA ASP A 933 21.68 24.31 18.85
C ASP A 933 21.29 22.84 18.67
N GLU A 934 21.21 22.07 19.75
CA GLU A 934 20.80 20.66 19.73
C GLU A 934 19.31 20.54 19.41
N LEU A 935 18.47 21.43 19.92
CA LEU A 935 17.04 21.46 19.56
C LEU A 935 16.84 21.89 18.10
N GLN A 936 17.58 22.89 17.62
CA GLN A 936 17.58 23.31 16.23
C GLN A 936 18.00 22.16 15.31
N PHE A 937 19.03 21.39 15.70
CA PHE A 937 19.46 20.21 14.95
C PHE A 937 18.38 19.14 14.83
N ILE A 938 17.60 18.92 15.90
CA ILE A 938 16.45 18.00 15.83
C ILE A 938 15.39 18.53 14.88
N VAL A 939 15.08 19.81 14.91
CA VAL A 939 14.11 20.48 14.02
C VAL A 939 14.53 20.32 12.55
N ASP A 940 15.81 20.51 12.25
CA ASP A 940 16.33 20.43 10.87
C ASP A 940 16.40 19.00 10.34
N ASN A 941 16.55 18.01 11.23
CA ASN A 941 16.63 16.60 10.89
C ASN A 941 15.37 15.81 11.29
N TYR A 942 14.25 16.49 11.52
CA TYR A 942 13.02 15.88 11.99
C TYR A 942 12.48 14.85 10.99
N ARG A 943 12.10 13.70 11.51
CA ARG A 943 11.49 12.60 10.75
C ARG A 943 10.05 12.39 11.19
N VAL A 944 9.13 12.64 10.29
CA VAL A 944 7.69 12.44 10.53
C VAL A 944 7.40 10.97 10.85
N GLY A 945 6.59 10.74 11.88
CA GLY A 945 6.16 9.38 12.27
C GLY A 945 7.22 8.51 12.96
N LYS A 946 8.38 9.06 13.32
CA LYS A 946 9.39 8.34 14.11
C LYS A 946 9.38 8.81 15.58
N ASP A 947 9.24 7.85 16.49
CA ASP A 947 9.29 8.13 17.93
C ASP A 947 10.68 8.60 18.40
N LYS A 948 11.75 8.20 17.70
CA LYS A 948 13.11 8.61 17.96
C LYS A 948 13.62 9.52 16.86
N GLN A 949 14.01 10.73 17.25
CA GLN A 949 14.57 11.73 16.34
C GLN A 949 16.10 11.70 16.37
N ILE A 950 16.73 12.14 15.26
CA ILE A 950 18.18 12.28 15.20
C ILE A 950 18.59 13.47 16.08
N GLY A 951 19.59 13.30 16.95
CA GLY A 951 20.04 14.33 17.86
C GLY A 951 19.45 14.27 19.28
N GLU A 952 18.43 13.46 19.55
CA GLU A 952 17.82 13.34 20.88
C GLU A 952 18.84 13.06 21.99
N LYS A 953 19.88 12.26 21.71
CA LYS A 953 20.93 11.98 22.70
C LYS A 953 21.74 13.22 23.03
N ALA A 954 22.11 14.00 22.03
CA ALA A 954 22.84 15.26 22.23
C ALA A 954 21.99 16.25 23.03
N LEU A 955 20.69 16.39 22.70
CA LEU A 955 19.77 17.23 23.45
C LEU A 955 19.67 16.80 24.93
N VAL A 956 19.62 15.48 25.20
CA VAL A 956 19.61 14.96 26.59
C VAL A 956 20.86 15.36 27.38
N ASP A 957 22.00 15.47 26.72
CA ASP A 957 23.28 15.83 27.36
C ASP A 957 23.31 17.33 27.75
N THR A 958 22.43 18.17 27.17
CA THR A 958 22.31 19.61 27.47
C THR A 958 21.28 19.95 28.55
N TYR A 959 20.58 18.97 29.13
CA TYR A 959 19.53 19.21 30.12
C TYR A 959 20.03 19.89 31.40
N ASP A 960 19.57 21.11 31.66
CA ASP A 960 19.75 21.77 32.93
C ASP A 960 18.46 21.69 33.77
N TYR A 961 18.23 20.54 34.37
CA TYR A 961 17.09 20.31 35.24
C TYR A 961 17.09 21.20 36.51
N THR A 962 18.26 21.67 36.96
CA THR A 962 18.37 22.51 38.14
C THR A 962 17.79 23.88 37.85
N SER A 963 18.22 24.50 36.77
CA SER A 963 17.70 25.80 36.29
C SER A 963 16.21 25.70 35.93
N TYR A 964 15.77 24.60 35.31
CA TYR A 964 14.36 24.36 35.05
C TYR A 964 13.52 24.35 36.35
N LYS A 965 14.00 23.66 37.39
CA LYS A 965 13.30 23.58 38.68
C LYS A 965 13.25 24.93 39.37
N GLU A 966 14.31 25.71 39.29
CA GLU A 966 14.36 27.07 39.82
C GLU A 966 13.40 28.01 39.10
N ASN A 967 13.35 27.94 37.77
CA ASN A 967 12.47 28.77 36.93
C ASN A 967 10.98 28.45 37.12
N LYS A 968 10.62 27.16 37.30
CA LYS A 968 9.22 26.73 37.40
C LYS A 968 8.73 26.61 38.86
N GLY A 969 9.58 26.66 39.86
CA GLY A 969 9.24 26.62 41.29
C GLY A 969 8.40 25.40 41.66
N ASP A 970 7.29 25.62 42.34
CA ASP A 970 6.35 24.56 42.78
C ASP A 970 5.66 23.83 41.62
N GLN A 971 5.70 24.37 40.40
CA GLN A 971 5.12 23.75 39.19
C GLN A 971 6.11 22.85 38.46
N ALA A 972 7.35 22.72 38.95
CA ALA A 972 8.39 21.93 38.28
C ALA A 972 8.05 20.43 38.32
N LEU A 973 8.10 19.79 37.14
CA LEU A 973 7.92 18.36 36.98
C LEU A 973 9.08 17.59 37.62
N ASN A 974 8.85 16.36 38.09
CA ASN A 974 9.95 15.50 38.50
C ASN A 974 10.78 15.08 37.29
N LYS A 975 12.04 14.69 37.51
CA LYS A 975 13.02 14.45 36.44
C LYS A 975 12.58 13.45 35.37
N LEU A 976 11.76 12.47 35.70
CA LEU A 976 11.20 11.48 34.76
C LEU A 976 10.09 12.10 33.93
N LYS A 977 9.16 12.83 34.56
CA LYS A 977 8.07 13.53 33.87
C LYS A 977 8.61 14.69 33.02
N TYR A 978 9.66 15.38 33.50
CA TYR A 978 10.34 16.45 32.76
C TYR A 978 10.83 15.96 31.39
N LYS A 979 11.57 14.84 31.35
CA LYS A 979 12.09 14.30 30.10
C LYS A 979 10.97 13.91 29.10
N LYS A 980 9.88 13.32 29.61
CA LYS A 980 8.75 12.93 28.77
C LYS A 980 7.99 14.14 28.26
N ALA A 981 7.71 15.10 29.11
CA ALA A 981 6.99 16.32 28.77
C ALA A 981 7.77 17.20 27.78
N LEU A 982 9.09 17.33 27.97
CA LEU A 982 9.94 18.02 27.01
C LEU A 982 9.86 17.37 25.62
N LYS A 983 9.92 16.03 25.56
CA LYS A 983 9.84 15.33 24.29
C LYS A 983 8.49 15.55 23.61
N GLU A 984 7.41 15.45 24.37
CA GLU A 984 6.06 15.71 23.87
C GLU A 984 5.93 17.16 23.39
N ASP A 985 6.48 18.12 24.11
CA ASP A 985 6.39 19.54 23.79
C ASP A 985 7.16 19.89 22.51
N TYR A 986 8.44 19.49 22.37
CA TYR A 986 9.15 19.81 21.15
C TYR A 986 8.62 19.04 19.92
N MET A 987 8.09 17.83 20.10
CA MET A 987 7.43 17.09 19.03
C MET A 987 6.16 17.81 18.57
N ASN A 988 5.35 18.29 19.52
CA ASN A 988 4.15 19.08 19.22
C ASN A 988 4.52 20.42 18.57
N MET A 989 5.51 21.11 19.11
CA MET A 989 6.02 22.37 18.53
C MET A 989 6.47 22.16 17.09
N ILE A 990 7.19 21.09 16.78
CA ILE A 990 7.58 20.78 15.40
C ILE A 990 6.34 20.47 14.54
N ALA A 991 5.44 19.64 15.02
CA ALA A 991 4.27 19.21 14.26
C ALA A 991 3.27 20.37 14.01
N GLU A 992 3.00 21.18 15.03
CA GLU A 992 1.95 22.20 14.99
C GLU A 992 2.46 23.58 14.56
N GLU A 993 3.73 23.90 14.82
CA GLU A 993 4.28 25.23 14.58
C GLU A 993 5.22 25.26 13.38
N ILE A 994 6.10 24.25 13.20
CA ILE A 994 7.19 24.29 12.22
C ILE A 994 6.81 23.63 10.90
N LEU A 995 6.23 22.42 10.92
CA LEU A 995 5.86 21.73 9.68
C LEU A 995 4.90 22.54 8.81
N PRO A 996 3.86 23.20 9.35
CA PRO A 996 3.01 24.07 8.53
C PRO A 996 3.76 25.22 7.89
N LEU A 997 4.74 25.84 8.58
CA LEU A 997 5.56 26.91 8.00
C LEU A 997 6.45 26.43 6.85
N ARG A 998 6.89 25.17 6.90
CA ARG A 998 7.66 24.56 5.81
C ARG A 998 6.75 24.00 4.70
N GLY A 999 5.44 24.26 4.75
CA GLY A 999 4.48 23.75 3.78
C GLY A 999 4.32 22.22 3.83
N ARG A 1000 4.47 21.64 5.00
CA ARG A 1000 4.52 20.17 5.22
C ARG A 1000 3.41 19.71 6.15
#